data_6f54635af3decf90ea7f7ebfb50c25ce
#
_entry.id   6f54635af3decf90ea7f7ebfb50c25ce
#
_cell.length_a   1.000
_cell.length_b   1.000
_cell.length_c   1.000
_cell.angle_alpha   90.00
_cell.angle_beta   90.00
_cell.angle_gamma   90.00
#
_symmetry.space_group_name_H-M   'P 1'
#
loop_
_entity.id
_entity.type
_entity.pdbx_description
1 polymer ?
#
loop_
_entity_poly.entity_id
_entity_poly.type
_entity_poly.pdbx_seq_one_letter_code
_entity_poly.pdbx_strand_id
1 'polypeptide(L)'
;MHEIDTAKLRLALPAIAAALLLGACNSPIDGSRPPATSGAPAPVPTPPPPTPPTAGLDARPDNATCVAGDRPVASATVALERVFPSLSFSVPVGMLQAPGDASRWFVVQQNGFIKVFANQASPAVTDFVDLTARVSYSPGSETGLLGMAFHPRFPTDNRVYLSYTANAGGLVSRVAEFRATNNATTLDLASERILLTVPQPASNHNNGHIAFGPDGMLYIGLGDGGGGGDQFGSIGNGQNLQTLLGKLLRIDIGGTTGTVPYRIPAGNPYSSNSALCNAGTGTANCPEIYAYGLRNPWRWSFDRGSGELWLGDVGQGALEEVDRITVGGNYGWRCFEGTNDFNSTCGPNRASSIAPIAQYGRSQGQSITGGYVYRGAAVPTLIGRYVFGDFATGRIWHVARDTPPTLTITDNGLATNLNIASFAEGVDGELYVVHHGGTLHRLTAGAATGGMVPTQLSATGCVVASNPGQAAPGLIPYVPRAPFWSDGLAKQRYLALPNGATLNVDATGDFQFPNGTVLVKNFDLGARRVETRLFMRHTDGEWAGYTYEWNAQGTDATRVVGGKTVQIGAQSYQFPSEAQCLTCHTAAAGRSLGLELAQLNHDTLYPATARTANQLLTLNTIGLISPALTTSQLAATALPDPYGGVGTLSERARAYLHTNCSNCHRPGGTAPTNLDLRY
;
A
#
# COMPACT_ATOMS: atom_id res chain seq x y z
N MET A 1 24.03 23.65 -12.14
CA MET A 1 23.74 24.92 -12.83
C MET A 1 23.27 24.57 -14.23
N HIS A 2 21.97 24.51 -14.39
CA HIS A 2 21.32 24.60 -15.70
C HIS A 2 19.94 25.21 -15.45
N GLU A 3 19.75 26.34 -16.09
CA GLU A 3 18.55 27.16 -16.03
C GLU A 3 17.34 26.39 -16.56
N ILE A 4 16.25 26.49 -15.84
CA ILE A 4 14.92 26.03 -16.32
C ILE A 4 14.22 27.25 -16.93
N ASP A 5 14.02 27.16 -18.22
CA ASP A 5 13.32 28.11 -19.09
C ASP A 5 11.84 28.25 -18.66
N THR A 6 11.47 29.44 -18.20
CA THR A 6 10.09 29.81 -17.83
C THR A 6 9.40 30.51 -19.00
N ALA A 7 8.92 29.75 -19.95
CA ALA A 7 8.04 30.27 -20.98
C ALA A 7 7.10 29.18 -21.48
N LYS A 8 5.84 29.29 -21.07
CA LYS A 8 4.59 28.98 -21.78
C LYS A 8 3.50 28.42 -20.83
N LEU A 9 2.79 29.33 -20.21
CA LEU A 9 1.38 29.06 -19.88
C LEU A 9 0.61 30.39 -20.00
N ARG A 10 0.19 30.72 -21.20
CA ARG A 10 -0.81 31.78 -21.44
C ARG A 10 -2.19 31.14 -21.49
N LEU A 11 -2.94 31.33 -20.43
CA LEU A 11 -4.39 31.11 -20.41
C LEU A 11 -5.06 32.41 -20.84
N ALA A 12 -5.86 32.33 -21.88
CA ALA A 12 -6.69 33.44 -22.39
C ALA A 12 -7.91 33.64 -21.49
N LEU A 13 -8.06 34.86 -20.96
CA LEU A 13 -9.30 35.35 -20.35
C LEU A 13 -9.99 36.29 -21.36
N PRO A 14 -11.31 36.17 -21.57
CA PRO A 14 -12.05 37.20 -22.31
C PRO A 14 -12.35 38.39 -21.40
N ALA A 15 -12.01 39.59 -21.91
CA ALA A 15 -12.34 40.85 -21.30
C ALA A 15 -13.83 41.20 -21.55
N ILE A 16 -14.55 41.53 -20.46
CA ILE A 16 -15.85 42.21 -20.57
C ILE A 16 -15.66 43.62 -20.03
N ALA A 17 -15.89 44.59 -20.95
CA ALA A 17 -15.84 46.00 -20.67
C ALA A 17 -17.05 46.45 -19.82
N ALA A 18 -16.81 47.18 -18.75
CA ALA A 18 -17.84 47.89 -17.98
C ALA A 18 -17.82 49.37 -18.41
N ALA A 19 -18.93 49.85 -18.94
CA ALA A 19 -19.16 51.27 -19.24
C ALA A 19 -19.62 52.03 -17.98
N LEU A 20 -18.89 53.04 -17.63
CA LEU A 20 -19.27 54.06 -16.65
C LEU A 20 -20.32 55.02 -17.23
N LEU A 21 -21.41 55.23 -16.51
CA LEU A 21 -22.28 56.40 -16.67
C LEU A 21 -22.35 57.16 -15.32
N LEU A 22 -21.68 58.32 -15.33
CA LEU A 22 -21.82 59.37 -14.35
C LEU A 22 -23.07 60.19 -14.69
N GLY A 23 -24.00 60.34 -13.76
CA GLY A 23 -25.10 61.29 -13.80
C GLY A 23 -25.13 62.11 -12.51
N ALA A 24 -24.61 63.31 -12.65
CA ALA A 24 -24.76 64.32 -11.61
C ALA A 24 -26.11 65.06 -11.74
N CYS A 25 -26.82 65.26 -10.64
CA CYS A 25 -27.90 66.26 -10.55
C CYS A 25 -27.70 67.10 -9.32
N ASN A 26 -27.28 68.33 -9.57
CA ASN A 26 -27.48 69.47 -8.67
C ASN A 26 -28.93 69.96 -8.74
N SER A 27 -29.50 70.37 -7.62
CA SER A 27 -30.63 71.31 -7.57
C SER A 27 -30.65 72.06 -6.28
N PRO A 28 -31.05 73.31 -6.29
CA PRO A 28 -30.73 74.30 -5.23
C PRO A 28 -31.82 74.35 -4.16
N ILE A 29 -31.36 74.92 -3.04
CA ILE A 29 -32.11 75.22 -1.86
C ILE A 29 -32.98 76.47 -2.12
N ASP A 30 -34.29 76.44 -1.69
CA ASP A 30 -35.05 77.60 -1.39
C ASP A 30 -35.69 77.50 -0.02
N GLY A 31 -35.53 78.53 0.73
CA GLY A 31 -35.94 78.59 2.15
C GLY A 31 -37.24 79.37 2.32
N SER A 32 -38.11 78.82 3.11
CA SER A 32 -39.04 79.64 3.91
C SER A 32 -39.70 78.73 4.99
N ARG A 33 -39.50 79.16 6.24
CA ARG A 33 -40.07 78.62 7.48
C ARG A 33 -41.20 79.50 7.98
N PRO A 34 -42.23 78.93 8.54
CA PRO A 34 -42.80 79.51 9.75
C PRO A 34 -42.91 78.47 10.90
N PRO A 35 -43.25 78.93 12.12
CA PRO A 35 -42.70 78.39 13.35
C PRO A 35 -43.50 77.25 13.98
N ALA A 36 -42.76 76.50 14.80
CA ALA A 36 -43.18 75.30 15.47
C ALA A 36 -44.19 75.55 16.62
N THR A 37 -45.15 74.71 16.82
CA THR A 37 -45.86 74.42 18.02
C THR A 37 -45.39 73.09 18.62
N SER A 38 -44.97 73.15 19.88
CA SER A 38 -44.46 72.00 20.66
C SER A 38 -45.61 71.01 21.02
N GLY A 39 -45.59 69.84 20.38
CA GLY A 39 -46.31 68.69 20.84
C GLY A 39 -45.29 67.59 21.13
N ALA A 40 -45.32 66.98 22.34
CA ALA A 40 -44.47 65.87 22.73
C ALA A 40 -44.67 64.67 21.77
N PRO A 41 -43.60 64.01 21.29
CA PRO A 41 -43.74 62.83 20.43
C PRO A 41 -44.33 61.68 21.21
N ALA A 42 -45.27 61.00 20.57
CA ALA A 42 -45.81 59.71 21.04
C ALA A 42 -44.67 58.69 21.15
N PRO A 43 -44.70 57.79 22.12
CA PRO A 43 -43.68 56.75 22.24
C PRO A 43 -43.71 55.88 20.98
N VAL A 44 -42.54 55.79 20.33
CA VAL A 44 -42.31 54.86 19.20
C VAL A 44 -42.54 53.43 19.76
N PRO A 45 -43.40 52.61 19.15
CA PRO A 45 -43.55 51.24 19.59
C PRO A 45 -42.20 50.53 19.49
N THR A 46 -41.71 50.00 20.59
CA THR A 46 -40.53 49.13 20.60
C THR A 46 -40.79 47.97 19.64
N PRO A 47 -39.86 47.69 18.68
CA PRO A 47 -40.01 46.53 17.83
C PRO A 47 -40.12 45.29 18.73
N PRO A 48 -40.96 44.33 18.38
CA PRO A 48 -41.04 43.08 19.14
C PRO A 48 -39.64 42.45 19.23
N PRO A 49 -39.30 41.85 20.37
CA PRO A 49 -38.01 41.18 20.52
C PRO A 49 -37.86 40.19 19.35
N PRO A 50 -36.64 40.09 18.77
CA PRO A 50 -36.41 39.15 17.67
C PRO A 50 -36.80 37.75 18.12
N THR A 51 -37.65 37.08 17.34
CA THR A 51 -37.97 35.67 17.58
C THR A 51 -36.70 34.87 17.68
N PRO A 52 -36.55 34.03 18.72
CA PRO A 52 -35.35 33.18 18.82
C PRO A 52 -35.14 32.42 17.53
N PRO A 53 -33.89 32.28 17.06
CA PRO A 53 -33.62 31.54 15.85
C PRO A 53 -34.15 30.11 15.97
N THR A 54 -34.95 29.71 15.00
CA THR A 54 -35.62 28.38 15.01
C THR A 54 -34.64 27.32 14.57
N ALA A 55 -34.53 26.21 15.32
CA ALA A 55 -33.72 25.05 14.93
C ALA A 55 -34.31 24.35 13.70
N GLY A 56 -33.46 23.70 12.95
CA GLY A 56 -33.85 22.97 11.72
C GLY A 56 -34.67 21.69 11.99
N LEU A 57 -34.50 21.11 13.17
CA LEU A 57 -35.22 19.93 13.63
C LEU A 57 -35.92 20.23 14.97
N ASP A 58 -37.11 19.63 15.23
CA ASP A 58 -37.82 19.82 16.48
C ASP A 58 -37.29 18.93 17.62
N ALA A 59 -36.75 17.76 17.25
CA ALA A 59 -36.20 16.81 18.19
C ALA A 59 -35.07 15.98 17.50
N ARG A 60 -34.31 15.30 18.29
CA ARG A 60 -33.34 14.33 17.81
C ARG A 60 -34.07 13.15 17.13
N PRO A 61 -33.75 12.82 15.86
CA PRO A 61 -34.31 11.65 15.21
C PRO A 61 -33.91 10.35 15.92
N ASP A 62 -34.82 9.38 15.99
CA ASP A 62 -34.53 8.04 16.49
C ASP A 62 -33.65 7.26 15.50
N ASN A 63 -32.52 6.75 15.94
CA ASN A 63 -31.59 5.98 15.12
C ASN A 63 -31.32 4.61 15.76
N ALA A 64 -32.23 3.65 15.49
CA ALA A 64 -32.09 2.28 15.96
C ALA A 64 -31.33 1.36 14.96
N THR A 65 -31.13 1.79 13.71
CA THR A 65 -30.69 0.88 12.64
C THR A 65 -29.32 1.19 12.06
N CYS A 66 -28.96 2.48 11.90
CA CYS A 66 -27.68 2.88 11.33
C CYS A 66 -26.66 3.09 12.46
N VAL A 67 -26.18 2.00 13.04
CA VAL A 67 -25.26 1.97 14.15
C VAL A 67 -24.12 1.01 13.83
N ALA A 68 -22.87 1.48 13.98
CA ALA A 68 -21.70 0.62 13.80
C ALA A 68 -21.63 -0.40 14.96
N GLY A 69 -21.77 -1.65 14.63
CA GLY A 69 -21.56 -2.78 15.54
C GLY A 69 -20.09 -3.12 15.72
N ASP A 70 -19.80 -4.37 16.05
CA ASP A 70 -18.44 -4.86 16.13
C ASP A 70 -17.74 -4.72 14.75
N ARG A 71 -16.52 -4.22 14.80
CA ARG A 71 -15.74 -4.12 13.58
C ARG A 71 -15.50 -5.54 13.03
N PRO A 72 -15.73 -5.76 11.72
CA PRO A 72 -15.11 -6.91 11.11
C PRO A 72 -13.61 -6.76 11.37
N VAL A 73 -13.13 -7.37 12.41
CA VAL A 73 -11.72 -7.64 12.46
C VAL A 73 -11.56 -8.62 11.32
N ALA A 74 -11.06 -8.14 10.18
CA ALA A 74 -10.34 -9.05 9.31
C ALA A 74 -9.45 -9.77 10.29
N SER A 75 -9.74 -11.06 10.50
CA SER A 75 -8.90 -11.85 11.38
C SER A 75 -7.51 -11.49 10.98
N ALA A 76 -6.66 -11.04 11.90
CA ALA A 76 -5.24 -10.86 11.63
C ALA A 76 -4.62 -12.19 11.18
N THR A 77 -5.41 -13.24 11.15
CA THR A 77 -5.08 -14.58 10.71
C THR A 77 -5.16 -14.64 9.19
N VAL A 78 -4.02 -14.51 8.60
CA VAL A 78 -3.73 -15.09 7.30
C VAL A 78 -3.95 -16.60 7.43
N ALA A 79 -4.60 -17.21 6.47
CA ALA A 79 -4.75 -18.65 6.38
C ALA A 79 -4.05 -19.18 5.12
N LEU A 80 -3.82 -20.49 5.07
CA LEU A 80 -3.33 -21.16 3.89
C LEU A 80 -4.39 -22.13 3.36
N GLU A 81 -4.65 -22.05 2.07
CA GLU A 81 -5.46 -23.01 1.33
C GLU A 81 -4.55 -23.87 0.46
N ARG A 82 -4.63 -25.20 0.58
CA ARG A 82 -3.92 -26.10 -0.34
C ARG A 82 -4.53 -25.98 -1.74
N VAL A 83 -3.70 -25.55 -2.71
CA VAL A 83 -4.08 -25.46 -4.11
C VAL A 83 -3.54 -26.68 -4.88
N PHE A 84 -4.18 -27.01 -6.00
CA PHE A 84 -3.80 -28.18 -6.85
C PHE A 84 -3.66 -29.47 -6.04
N PRO A 85 -4.70 -29.90 -5.29
CA PRO A 85 -4.59 -30.98 -4.30
C PRO A 85 -4.22 -32.34 -4.90
N SER A 86 -4.43 -32.54 -6.21
CA SER A 86 -4.02 -33.74 -6.95
C SER A 86 -2.53 -33.77 -7.28
N LEU A 87 -1.80 -32.65 -7.09
CA LEU A 87 -0.38 -32.55 -7.43
C LEU A 87 0.51 -32.75 -6.21
N SER A 88 1.66 -33.37 -6.45
CA SER A 88 2.77 -33.46 -5.52
C SER A 88 4.09 -33.39 -6.30
N PHE A 89 5.05 -32.63 -5.76
CA PHE A 89 6.34 -32.39 -6.39
C PHE A 89 7.49 -32.92 -5.52
N SER A 90 8.61 -33.27 -6.13
CA SER A 90 9.79 -33.70 -5.39
C SER A 90 10.66 -32.49 -5.07
N VAL A 91 10.86 -32.22 -3.77
CA VAL A 91 11.74 -31.12 -3.25
C VAL A 91 11.61 -29.79 -4.02
N PRO A 92 10.39 -29.24 -4.15
CA PRO A 92 10.21 -27.99 -4.89
C PRO A 92 10.82 -26.82 -4.12
N VAL A 93 11.54 -25.96 -4.83
CA VAL A 93 12.24 -24.77 -4.28
C VAL A 93 11.86 -23.47 -4.96
N GLY A 94 10.94 -23.51 -5.92
CA GLY A 94 10.42 -22.32 -6.59
C GLY A 94 9.18 -22.61 -7.40
N MET A 95 8.37 -21.60 -7.61
CA MET A 95 7.19 -21.65 -8.47
C MET A 95 7.00 -20.27 -9.10
N LEU A 96 6.69 -20.20 -10.38
CA LEU A 96 6.52 -18.94 -11.10
C LEU A 96 5.60 -19.07 -12.29
N GLN A 97 5.05 -17.96 -12.74
CA GLN A 97 4.36 -17.78 -14.00
C GLN A 97 5.27 -17.06 -15.01
N ALA A 98 5.07 -17.30 -16.30
CA ALA A 98 5.73 -16.50 -17.31
C ALA A 98 5.14 -15.07 -17.35
N PRO A 99 5.90 -14.05 -17.76
CA PRO A 99 5.40 -12.68 -17.83
C PRO A 99 4.10 -12.55 -18.62
N GLY A 100 3.04 -12.08 -17.96
CA GLY A 100 1.71 -11.89 -18.55
C GLY A 100 0.90 -13.18 -18.80
N ASP A 101 1.42 -14.37 -18.48
CA ASP A 101 0.72 -15.65 -18.66
C ASP A 101 0.22 -16.22 -17.32
N ALA A 102 -1.02 -15.90 -16.96
CA ALA A 102 -1.69 -16.49 -15.79
C ALA A 102 -2.21 -17.93 -16.01
N SER A 103 -2.08 -18.47 -17.22
CA SER A 103 -2.70 -19.75 -17.57
C SER A 103 -1.90 -20.98 -17.11
N ARG A 104 -0.63 -20.80 -16.75
CA ARG A 104 0.27 -21.91 -16.41
C ARG A 104 1.19 -21.56 -15.24
N TRP A 105 1.62 -22.62 -14.54
CA TRP A 105 2.63 -22.57 -13.50
C TRP A 105 3.84 -23.43 -13.85
N PHE A 106 5.02 -22.96 -13.46
CA PHE A 106 6.29 -23.69 -13.54
C PHE A 106 6.81 -23.93 -12.14
N VAL A 107 7.13 -25.17 -11.79
CA VAL A 107 7.66 -25.55 -10.47
C VAL A 107 9.09 -26.04 -10.62
N VAL A 108 10.01 -25.35 -9.97
CA VAL A 108 11.44 -25.68 -9.92
C VAL A 108 11.65 -26.68 -8.79
N GLN A 109 12.14 -27.86 -9.13
CA GLN A 109 12.50 -28.92 -8.20
C GLN A 109 14.02 -28.99 -8.03
N GLN A 110 14.50 -29.00 -6.79
CA GLN A 110 15.92 -28.95 -6.45
C GLN A 110 16.73 -30.08 -7.10
N ASN A 111 16.10 -31.24 -7.28
CA ASN A 111 16.70 -32.43 -7.90
C ASN A 111 16.93 -32.34 -9.42
N GLY A 112 16.66 -31.20 -10.06
CA GLY A 112 16.99 -30.94 -11.46
C GLY A 112 15.82 -30.90 -12.44
N PHE A 113 14.57 -31.07 -11.98
CA PHE A 113 13.40 -30.97 -12.84
C PHE A 113 12.75 -29.58 -12.77
N ILE A 114 12.17 -29.13 -13.87
CA ILE A 114 11.14 -28.10 -13.87
C ILE A 114 9.88 -28.69 -14.44
N LYS A 115 8.80 -28.63 -13.69
CA LYS A 115 7.47 -29.11 -14.09
C LYS A 115 6.62 -27.94 -14.57
N VAL A 116 5.74 -28.20 -15.55
CA VAL A 116 4.76 -27.21 -16.03
C VAL A 116 3.36 -27.81 -16.02
N PHE A 117 2.37 -27.01 -15.60
CA PHE A 117 0.96 -27.41 -15.57
C PHE A 117 0.02 -26.22 -15.75
N ALA A 118 -1.20 -26.48 -16.22
CA ALA A 118 -2.22 -25.44 -16.38
C ALA A 118 -2.76 -24.94 -15.04
N ASN A 119 -3.02 -23.64 -14.92
CA ASN A 119 -3.61 -23.03 -13.74
C ASN A 119 -5.12 -23.35 -13.66
N GLN A 120 -5.46 -24.58 -13.29
CA GLN A 120 -6.83 -25.09 -13.16
C GLN A 120 -6.91 -26.11 -12.01
N ALA A 121 -8.11 -26.48 -11.59
CA ALA A 121 -8.32 -27.29 -10.37
C ALA A 121 -7.63 -28.67 -10.38
N SER A 122 -7.59 -29.37 -11.52
CA SER A 122 -7.00 -30.71 -11.67
C SER A 122 -6.15 -30.78 -12.93
N PRO A 123 -4.97 -30.16 -12.95
CA PRO A 123 -4.13 -30.10 -14.14
C PRO A 123 -3.33 -31.38 -14.33
N ALA A 124 -3.02 -31.71 -15.59
CA ALA A 124 -1.94 -32.64 -15.92
C ALA A 124 -0.59 -31.92 -15.79
N VAL A 125 0.43 -32.63 -15.33
CA VAL A 125 1.80 -32.12 -15.16
C VAL A 125 2.69 -32.73 -16.22
N THR A 126 3.54 -31.92 -16.84
CA THR A 126 4.58 -32.36 -17.78
C THR A 126 5.94 -31.82 -17.40
N ASP A 127 7.00 -32.40 -17.93
CA ASP A 127 8.35 -31.89 -17.74
C ASP A 127 8.59 -30.75 -18.73
N PHE A 128 8.86 -29.56 -18.16
CA PHE A 128 9.39 -28.43 -18.93
C PHE A 128 10.86 -28.71 -19.28
N VAL A 129 11.62 -29.28 -18.34
CA VAL A 129 13.01 -29.71 -18.54
C VAL A 129 13.44 -30.74 -17.51
N ASP A 130 14.30 -31.64 -17.92
CA ASP A 130 15.10 -32.54 -17.09
C ASP A 130 16.59 -32.16 -17.21
N LEU A 131 17.15 -31.61 -16.12
CA LEU A 131 18.55 -31.20 -15.97
C LEU A 131 19.35 -32.15 -15.07
N THR A 132 18.81 -33.31 -14.69
CA THR A 132 19.44 -34.23 -13.72
C THR A 132 20.85 -34.64 -14.10
N ALA A 133 21.14 -34.78 -15.42
CA ALA A 133 22.47 -35.11 -15.94
C ALA A 133 23.49 -33.96 -15.82
N ARG A 134 23.05 -32.73 -15.54
CA ARG A 134 23.90 -31.50 -15.44
C ARG A 134 24.04 -30.97 -14.02
N VAL A 135 23.04 -31.26 -13.22
CA VAL A 135 22.91 -30.70 -11.86
C VAL A 135 23.65 -31.58 -10.86
N SER A 136 24.48 -30.98 -10.03
CA SER A 136 25.04 -31.64 -8.85
C SER A 136 24.07 -31.45 -7.70
N TYR A 137 23.25 -32.46 -7.40
CA TYR A 137 22.28 -32.46 -6.33
C TYR A 137 22.63 -33.49 -5.26
N SER A 138 22.59 -33.10 -4.00
CA SER A 138 22.71 -33.99 -2.84
C SER A 138 21.54 -33.73 -1.87
N PRO A 139 20.75 -34.75 -1.51
CA PRO A 139 19.67 -34.59 -0.55
C PRO A 139 20.15 -33.99 0.77
N GLY A 140 19.42 -33.03 1.31
CA GLY A 140 19.75 -32.35 2.57
C GLY A 140 20.84 -31.28 2.48
N SER A 141 21.38 -31.02 1.26
CA SER A 141 22.28 -29.89 1.00
C SER A 141 21.55 -28.73 0.30
N GLU A 142 22.23 -27.63 0.07
CA GLU A 142 21.71 -26.51 -0.73
C GLU A 142 22.21 -26.57 -2.19
N THR A 143 22.64 -27.75 -2.66
CA THR A 143 22.99 -27.98 -4.06
C THR A 143 21.78 -28.38 -4.88
N GLY A 144 21.85 -28.19 -6.19
CA GLY A 144 20.78 -28.60 -7.10
C GLY A 144 20.38 -27.54 -8.11
N LEU A 145 19.16 -27.64 -8.64
CA LEU A 145 18.53 -26.60 -9.44
C LEU A 145 17.82 -25.62 -8.49
N LEU A 146 18.26 -24.34 -8.45
CA LEU A 146 17.95 -23.42 -7.39
C LEU A 146 17.13 -22.19 -7.81
N GLY A 147 17.17 -21.85 -9.13
CA GLY A 147 16.47 -20.69 -9.63
C GLY A 147 16.10 -20.77 -11.10
N MET A 148 15.04 -20.07 -11.47
CA MET A 148 14.56 -19.88 -12.83
C MET A 148 14.02 -18.48 -13.02
N ALA A 149 14.29 -17.87 -14.17
CA ALA A 149 13.67 -16.62 -14.59
C ALA A 149 13.37 -16.64 -16.08
N PHE A 150 12.21 -16.12 -16.47
CA PHE A 150 11.90 -15.85 -17.86
C PHE A 150 12.46 -14.50 -18.29
N HIS A 151 12.86 -14.36 -19.55
CA HIS A 151 13.15 -13.04 -20.11
C HIS A 151 11.92 -12.11 -19.99
N PRO A 152 12.08 -10.81 -19.65
CA PRO A 152 10.94 -9.92 -19.41
C PRO A 152 9.96 -9.78 -20.58
N ARG A 153 10.41 -10.03 -21.82
CA ARG A 153 9.59 -10.02 -23.03
C ARG A 153 9.14 -11.41 -23.46
N PHE A 154 9.20 -12.38 -22.57
CA PHE A 154 8.70 -13.72 -22.88
C PHE A 154 7.18 -13.67 -23.18
N PRO A 155 6.63 -14.42 -24.19
CA PRO A 155 7.30 -15.40 -25.04
C PRO A 155 7.90 -14.84 -26.34
N THR A 156 7.76 -13.52 -26.63
CA THR A 156 8.34 -12.91 -27.84
C THR A 156 9.86 -13.12 -27.88
N ASP A 157 10.51 -13.02 -26.74
CA ASP A 157 11.89 -13.45 -26.53
C ASP A 157 11.83 -14.73 -25.69
N ASN A 158 12.09 -15.87 -26.31
CA ASN A 158 11.90 -17.18 -25.71
C ASN A 158 13.02 -17.65 -24.78
N ARG A 159 13.88 -16.72 -24.32
CA ARG A 159 14.97 -17.04 -23.42
C ARG A 159 14.47 -17.30 -22.00
N VAL A 160 15.07 -18.31 -21.38
CA VAL A 160 14.86 -18.70 -19.98
C VAL A 160 16.22 -18.85 -19.33
N TYR A 161 16.33 -18.39 -18.11
CA TYR A 161 17.57 -18.41 -17.33
C TYR A 161 17.41 -19.37 -16.18
N LEU A 162 18.41 -20.22 -15.97
CA LEU A 162 18.45 -21.18 -14.88
C LEU A 162 19.71 -21.00 -14.05
N SER A 163 19.57 -21.19 -12.75
CA SER A 163 20.67 -21.22 -11.80
C SER A 163 20.72 -22.57 -11.11
N TYR A 164 21.90 -23.22 -11.13
CA TYR A 164 22.06 -24.56 -10.60
C TYR A 164 23.52 -24.82 -10.20
N THR A 165 23.73 -25.78 -9.30
CA THR A 165 25.06 -26.29 -9.02
C THR A 165 25.44 -27.41 -9.96
N ALA A 166 26.72 -27.48 -10.34
CA ALA A 166 27.29 -28.49 -11.22
C ALA A 166 28.66 -28.94 -10.71
N ASN A 167 29.15 -30.08 -11.26
CA ASN A 167 30.54 -30.50 -11.07
C ASN A 167 31.38 -30.11 -12.30
N ALA A 168 32.38 -29.23 -12.08
CA ALA A 168 33.29 -28.78 -13.13
C ALA A 168 34.75 -28.80 -12.62
N GLY A 169 35.20 -29.97 -12.18
CA GLY A 169 36.47 -30.12 -11.48
C GLY A 169 36.39 -29.74 -9.98
N GLY A 170 35.19 -29.61 -9.47
CA GLY A 170 34.75 -29.22 -8.15
C GLY A 170 33.33 -28.70 -8.20
N LEU A 171 32.74 -28.41 -7.04
CA LEU A 171 31.40 -27.83 -6.97
C LEU A 171 31.42 -26.38 -7.47
N VAL A 172 30.51 -26.06 -8.38
CA VAL A 172 30.33 -24.69 -8.91
C VAL A 172 28.84 -24.34 -8.93
N SER A 173 28.51 -23.05 -8.73
CA SER A 173 27.23 -22.49 -9.13
C SER A 173 27.30 -21.95 -10.55
N ARG A 174 26.30 -22.27 -11.37
CA ARG A 174 26.15 -21.80 -12.76
C ARG A 174 24.87 -21.00 -12.93
N VAL A 175 24.97 -19.94 -13.70
CA VAL A 175 23.82 -19.26 -14.30
C VAL A 175 23.92 -19.42 -15.81
N ALA A 176 22.89 -19.97 -16.43
CA ALA A 176 22.88 -20.26 -17.86
C ALA A 176 21.57 -19.81 -18.52
N GLU A 177 21.68 -19.37 -19.77
CA GLU A 177 20.59 -19.04 -20.67
C GLU A 177 20.21 -20.26 -21.49
N PHE A 178 18.94 -20.49 -21.67
CA PHE A 178 18.34 -21.52 -22.54
C PHE A 178 17.23 -20.92 -23.39
N ARG A 179 16.72 -21.67 -24.35
CA ARG A 179 15.57 -21.29 -25.17
C ARG A 179 14.40 -22.24 -24.95
N ALA A 180 13.23 -21.67 -24.71
CA ALA A 180 11.99 -22.44 -24.67
C ALA A 180 11.52 -22.78 -26.08
N THR A 181 10.90 -23.97 -26.25
CA THR A 181 10.34 -24.50 -27.48
C THR A 181 8.90 -24.94 -27.28
N ASN A 182 8.22 -25.38 -28.35
CA ASN A 182 6.87 -25.96 -28.30
C ASN A 182 5.86 -25.07 -27.53
N ASN A 183 5.75 -23.80 -27.91
CA ASN A 183 4.88 -22.84 -27.22
C ASN A 183 5.19 -22.72 -25.69
N ALA A 184 6.47 -22.78 -25.36
CA ALA A 184 6.96 -22.73 -23.99
C ALA A 184 6.48 -23.89 -23.09
N THR A 185 6.33 -25.07 -23.66
CA THR A 185 6.06 -26.31 -22.90
C THR A 185 7.30 -27.15 -22.65
N THR A 186 8.42 -26.86 -23.35
CA THR A 186 9.70 -27.54 -23.19
C THR A 186 10.87 -26.54 -23.30
N LEU A 187 12.04 -26.93 -22.78
CA LEU A 187 13.28 -26.18 -22.86
C LEU A 187 14.29 -26.95 -23.72
N ASP A 188 14.95 -26.27 -24.67
CA ASP A 188 15.99 -26.85 -25.48
C ASP A 188 17.32 -26.88 -24.72
N LEU A 189 17.73 -28.08 -24.30
CA LEU A 189 18.99 -28.28 -23.57
C LEU A 189 20.24 -28.04 -24.45
N ALA A 190 20.13 -28.15 -25.79
CA ALA A 190 21.25 -27.87 -26.67
C ALA A 190 21.53 -26.37 -26.83
N SER A 191 20.56 -25.53 -26.47
CA SER A 191 20.67 -24.09 -26.53
C SER A 191 21.42 -23.46 -25.33
N GLU A 192 21.95 -24.28 -24.41
CA GLU A 192 22.62 -23.79 -23.21
C GLU A 192 23.76 -22.81 -23.50
N ARG A 193 23.71 -21.65 -22.92
CA ARG A 193 24.79 -20.66 -22.91
C ARG A 193 25.13 -20.26 -21.48
N ILE A 194 26.29 -20.68 -20.98
CA ILE A 194 26.73 -20.36 -19.63
C ILE A 194 27.07 -18.88 -19.56
N LEU A 195 26.48 -18.16 -18.62
CA LEU A 195 26.72 -16.76 -18.32
C LEU A 195 27.77 -16.60 -17.20
N LEU A 196 27.63 -17.42 -16.14
CA LEU A 196 28.43 -17.29 -14.94
C LEU A 196 28.79 -18.68 -14.41
N THR A 197 30.02 -18.86 -13.94
CA THR A 197 30.47 -20.05 -13.21
C THR A 197 31.26 -19.60 -11.98
N VAL A 198 30.76 -19.94 -10.78
CA VAL A 198 31.34 -19.52 -9.52
C VAL A 198 31.73 -20.75 -8.70
N PRO A 199 33.01 -20.98 -8.38
CA PRO A 199 33.45 -22.05 -7.51
C PRO A 199 32.78 -21.94 -6.12
N GLN A 200 32.32 -23.10 -5.61
CA GLN A 200 31.68 -23.19 -4.31
C GLN A 200 32.56 -23.98 -3.33
N PRO A 201 33.00 -23.34 -2.24
CA PRO A 201 33.86 -24.00 -1.27
C PRO A 201 33.18 -25.10 -0.46
N ALA A 202 31.84 -25.00 -0.29
CA ALA A 202 31.03 -25.99 0.45
C ALA A 202 29.68 -26.25 -0.25
N SER A 203 28.95 -27.25 0.24
CA SER A 203 27.65 -27.67 -0.32
C SER A 203 26.43 -26.94 0.28
N ASN A 204 26.67 -25.90 1.07
CA ASN A 204 25.65 -25.00 1.64
C ASN A 204 25.99 -23.54 1.29
N HIS A 205 25.01 -22.65 1.44
CA HIS A 205 25.03 -21.24 1.01
C HIS A 205 25.37 -21.08 -0.49
N ASN A 206 25.00 -22.07 -1.27
CA ASN A 206 25.26 -22.03 -2.71
C ASN A 206 24.33 -21.08 -3.44
N ASN A 207 23.16 -20.81 -2.87
CA ASN A 207 22.04 -20.06 -3.36
C ASN A 207 22.04 -19.89 -4.91
N GLY A 208 21.16 -19.22 -5.49
CA GLY A 208 21.06 -19.10 -6.93
C GLY A 208 19.69 -18.64 -7.32
N HIS A 209 18.98 -17.98 -6.39
CA HIS A 209 17.76 -17.29 -6.79
C HIS A 209 18.11 -16.20 -7.79
N ILE A 210 17.38 -16.19 -8.91
CA ILE A 210 17.55 -15.24 -10.01
C ILE A 210 16.21 -14.62 -10.39
N ALA A 211 16.21 -13.33 -10.71
CA ALA A 211 15.04 -12.63 -11.21
C ALA A 211 15.46 -11.40 -12.03
N PHE A 212 14.57 -10.94 -12.92
CA PHE A 212 14.73 -9.66 -13.59
C PHE A 212 14.18 -8.53 -12.72
N GLY A 213 14.96 -7.46 -12.62
CA GLY A 213 14.51 -6.22 -11.99
C GLY A 213 13.61 -5.40 -12.92
N PRO A 214 12.93 -4.37 -12.38
CA PRO A 214 12.12 -3.44 -13.16
C PRO A 214 12.93 -2.67 -14.21
N ASP A 215 14.26 -2.65 -14.08
CA ASP A 215 15.22 -2.06 -15.02
C ASP A 215 15.60 -3.02 -16.17
N GLY A 216 15.05 -4.23 -16.19
CA GLY A 216 15.33 -5.26 -17.18
C GLY A 216 16.67 -5.97 -17.04
N MET A 217 17.42 -5.72 -15.97
CA MET A 217 18.67 -6.41 -15.67
C MET A 217 18.42 -7.72 -14.93
N LEU A 218 19.31 -8.70 -15.11
CA LEU A 218 19.25 -9.96 -14.37
C LEU A 218 20.01 -9.82 -13.04
N TYR A 219 19.30 -10.10 -11.94
CA TYR A 219 19.86 -10.13 -10.60
C TYR A 219 20.07 -11.58 -10.15
N ILE A 220 21.17 -11.82 -9.40
CA ILE A 220 21.61 -13.16 -8.99
C ILE A 220 22.08 -13.08 -7.54
N GLY A 221 21.45 -13.85 -6.65
CA GLY A 221 21.88 -13.98 -5.25
C GLY A 221 22.87 -15.13 -5.09
N LEU A 222 24.00 -14.90 -4.42
CA LEU A 222 24.97 -15.92 -4.06
C LEU A 222 25.34 -15.77 -2.57
N GLY A 223 25.31 -16.89 -1.84
CA GLY A 223 25.75 -16.93 -0.45
C GLY A 223 27.28 -16.84 -0.31
N ASP A 224 27.76 -16.80 0.93
CA ASP A 224 29.18 -16.63 1.27
C ASP A 224 30.07 -17.84 0.93
N GLY A 225 29.47 -18.90 0.37
CA GLY A 225 30.17 -20.16 -0.01
C GLY A 225 30.15 -21.20 1.09
N GLY A 226 29.44 -20.97 2.19
CA GLY A 226 29.11 -21.98 3.18
C GLY A 226 30.09 -22.12 4.35
N GLY A 227 29.89 -23.18 5.09
CA GLY A 227 30.58 -23.38 6.38
C GLY A 227 30.01 -22.50 7.49
N GLY A 228 30.75 -22.33 8.57
CA GLY A 228 30.39 -21.47 9.70
C GLY A 228 31.23 -20.19 9.74
N GLY A 229 30.59 -19.04 10.01
CA GLY A 229 31.25 -17.78 10.29
C GLY A 229 32.02 -17.17 9.12
N ASP A 230 31.64 -17.48 7.87
CA ASP A 230 32.27 -16.98 6.65
C ASP A 230 33.80 -17.20 6.68
N GLN A 231 34.17 -18.45 6.88
CA GLN A 231 35.56 -18.84 7.15
C GLN A 231 36.52 -18.74 5.95
N PHE A 232 35.98 -18.54 4.74
CA PHE A 232 36.76 -18.52 3.52
C PHE A 232 37.30 -17.11 3.24
N GLY A 233 38.64 -17.00 3.12
CA GLY A 233 39.37 -15.72 2.96
C GLY A 233 39.59 -14.97 4.28
N SER A 234 40.51 -14.02 4.27
CA SER A 234 41.00 -13.31 5.48
C SER A 234 39.92 -12.42 6.12
N ILE A 235 39.07 -11.79 5.32
CA ILE A 235 37.97 -10.91 5.78
C ILE A 235 36.60 -11.53 5.59
N GLY A 236 36.52 -12.78 5.11
CA GLY A 236 35.29 -13.46 4.68
C GLY A 236 34.82 -13.02 3.31
N ASN A 237 34.05 -13.90 2.66
CA ASN A 237 33.51 -13.63 1.33
C ASN A 237 32.46 -12.51 1.34
N GLY A 238 31.64 -12.39 2.40
CA GLY A 238 30.63 -11.34 2.53
C GLY A 238 31.19 -9.94 2.32
N GLN A 239 32.35 -9.64 2.94
CA GLN A 239 33.01 -8.32 2.86
C GLN A 239 34.06 -8.22 1.75
N ASN A 240 34.47 -9.33 1.12
CA ASN A 240 35.47 -9.32 0.07
C ASN A 240 34.85 -8.94 -1.28
N LEU A 241 35.18 -7.75 -1.79
CA LEU A 241 34.66 -7.24 -3.05
C LEU A 241 35.30 -7.84 -4.31
N GLN A 242 36.35 -8.66 -4.14
CA GLN A 242 37.06 -9.36 -5.23
C GLN A 242 36.49 -10.78 -5.47
N THR A 243 35.36 -11.12 -4.86
CA THR A 243 34.64 -12.36 -5.09
C THR A 243 33.16 -12.10 -5.31
N LEU A 244 32.49 -13.00 -6.03
CA LEU A 244 31.03 -12.95 -6.23
C LEU A 244 30.23 -13.62 -5.10
N LEU A 245 30.90 -14.30 -4.16
CA LEU A 245 30.27 -14.95 -3.01
C LEU A 245 29.85 -13.92 -1.95
N GLY A 246 28.69 -14.14 -1.29
CA GLY A 246 28.14 -13.23 -0.29
C GLY A 246 27.57 -11.95 -0.90
N LYS A 247 26.99 -12.01 -2.10
CA LYS A 247 26.59 -10.87 -2.92
C LYS A 247 25.20 -11.02 -3.53
N LEU A 248 24.62 -9.88 -3.83
CA LEU A 248 23.63 -9.76 -4.88
C LEU A 248 24.29 -9.13 -6.10
N LEU A 249 24.28 -9.81 -7.23
CA LEU A 249 24.88 -9.38 -8.49
C LEU A 249 23.79 -8.78 -9.40
N ARG A 250 24.20 -7.90 -10.34
CA ARG A 250 23.34 -7.34 -11.37
C ARG A 250 24.10 -7.29 -12.69
N ILE A 251 23.55 -7.94 -13.72
CA ILE A 251 24.16 -8.05 -15.05
C ILE A 251 23.17 -7.71 -16.16
N ASP A 252 23.67 -7.19 -17.26
CA ASP A 252 22.92 -6.91 -18.48
C ASP A 252 23.11 -8.03 -19.51
N ILE A 253 22.03 -8.74 -19.83
CA ILE A 253 22.02 -9.83 -20.82
C ILE A 253 21.62 -9.34 -22.22
N GLY A 254 21.40 -8.03 -22.40
CA GLY A 254 20.99 -7.44 -23.67
C GLY A 254 22.13 -7.31 -24.68
N GLY A 255 21.87 -7.74 -25.93
CA GLY A 255 22.80 -7.56 -27.04
C GLY A 255 24.15 -8.27 -26.92
N THR A 256 24.22 -9.34 -26.11
CA THR A 256 25.43 -10.15 -25.95
C THR A 256 25.52 -11.19 -27.07
N THR A 257 26.70 -11.31 -27.68
CA THR A 257 26.98 -12.27 -28.75
C THR A 257 28.27 -13.04 -28.45
N GLY A 258 28.22 -14.37 -28.61
CA GLY A 258 29.35 -15.26 -28.66
C GLY A 258 30.30 -15.22 -27.46
N THR A 259 31.34 -14.40 -27.50
CA THR A 259 32.44 -14.39 -26.53
C THR A 259 32.17 -13.56 -25.25
N VAL A 260 31.16 -12.66 -25.26
CA VAL A 260 30.80 -11.84 -24.10
C VAL A 260 29.53 -12.39 -23.46
N PRO A 261 29.62 -13.01 -22.28
CA PRO A 261 28.47 -13.68 -21.67
C PRO A 261 27.39 -12.69 -21.19
N TYR A 262 27.76 -11.51 -20.70
CA TYR A 262 26.90 -10.40 -20.24
C TYR A 262 27.66 -9.09 -20.25
N ARG A 263 26.98 -7.97 -20.02
CA ARG A 263 27.56 -6.65 -19.84
C ARG A 263 27.36 -6.19 -18.40
N ILE A 264 28.15 -5.20 -17.99
CA ILE A 264 27.99 -4.55 -16.69
C ILE A 264 27.11 -3.31 -16.85
N PRO A 265 25.99 -3.23 -16.12
CA PRO A 265 25.19 -2.02 -16.08
C PRO A 265 25.95 -0.83 -15.51
N ALA A 266 25.87 0.33 -16.15
CA ALA A 266 26.59 1.55 -15.74
C ALA A 266 26.25 2.02 -14.30
N GLY A 267 25.06 1.61 -13.77
CA GLY A 267 24.66 1.93 -12.40
C GLY A 267 25.18 0.96 -11.34
N ASN A 268 26.02 -0.02 -11.67
CA ASN A 268 26.68 -0.85 -10.66
C ASN A 268 27.78 -0.07 -9.94
N PRO A 269 28.01 -0.30 -8.63
CA PRO A 269 29.00 0.46 -7.83
C PRO A 269 30.41 0.42 -8.38
N TYR A 270 30.79 -0.69 -8.99
CA TYR A 270 32.15 -0.93 -9.50
C TYR A 270 32.19 -1.04 -11.03
N SER A 271 31.22 -0.45 -11.72
CA SER A 271 31.08 -0.52 -13.20
C SER A 271 32.24 0.11 -13.97
N SER A 272 33.11 0.90 -13.35
CA SER A 272 34.34 1.42 -13.94
C SER A 272 35.43 0.35 -14.12
N ASN A 273 35.34 -0.77 -13.43
CA ASN A 273 36.22 -1.91 -13.62
C ASN A 273 35.81 -2.70 -14.86
N SER A 274 36.70 -2.86 -15.82
CA SER A 274 36.41 -3.57 -17.07
C SER A 274 36.63 -5.09 -16.99
N ALA A 275 37.30 -5.57 -15.93
CA ALA A 275 37.61 -6.99 -15.76
C ALA A 275 36.43 -7.69 -15.07
N LEU A 276 35.77 -8.60 -15.77
CA LEU A 276 34.70 -9.41 -15.21
C LEU A 276 35.23 -10.44 -14.22
N CYS A 277 34.43 -10.68 -13.15
CA CYS A 277 34.67 -11.76 -12.20
C CYS A 277 33.88 -13.03 -12.54
N ASN A 278 33.60 -13.27 -13.81
CA ASN A 278 32.71 -14.35 -14.27
C ASN A 278 33.17 -15.78 -13.95
N ALA A 279 34.39 -15.93 -13.49
CA ALA A 279 34.93 -17.18 -12.92
C ALA A 279 34.86 -17.22 -11.38
N GLY A 280 34.16 -16.27 -10.75
CA GLY A 280 33.90 -16.20 -9.30
C GLY A 280 34.80 -15.25 -8.53
N THR A 281 35.99 -14.89 -9.06
CA THR A 281 36.92 -13.96 -8.40
C THR A 281 37.58 -13.01 -9.41
N GLY A 282 38.09 -11.87 -8.92
CA GLY A 282 38.79 -10.87 -9.69
C GLY A 282 40.03 -10.34 -8.97
N THR A 283 40.86 -9.56 -9.68
CA THR A 283 42.05 -8.86 -9.12
C THR A 283 41.66 -7.47 -8.57
N ALA A 284 40.48 -7.00 -8.84
CA ALA A 284 39.90 -5.76 -8.35
C ALA A 284 38.44 -6.01 -7.93
N ASN A 285 37.76 -4.99 -7.41
CA ASN A 285 36.35 -5.11 -7.03
C ASN A 285 35.49 -5.57 -8.23
N CYS A 286 34.70 -6.60 -8.05
CA CYS A 286 33.91 -7.21 -9.10
C CYS A 286 32.81 -6.26 -9.60
N PRO A 287 32.79 -5.94 -10.90
CA PRO A 287 31.81 -4.98 -11.44
C PRO A 287 30.37 -5.50 -11.48
N GLU A 288 30.17 -6.81 -11.34
CA GLU A 288 28.88 -7.47 -11.24
C GLU A 288 28.12 -7.15 -9.94
N ILE A 289 28.83 -6.74 -8.88
CA ILE A 289 28.27 -6.52 -7.55
C ILE A 289 27.25 -5.38 -7.59
N TYR A 290 26.02 -5.68 -7.10
CA TYR A 290 24.99 -4.70 -6.82
C TYR A 290 24.94 -4.34 -5.34
N ALA A 291 24.99 -5.36 -4.45
CA ALA A 291 25.05 -5.23 -2.99
C ALA A 291 25.92 -6.37 -2.41
N TYR A 292 26.39 -6.20 -1.18
CA TYR A 292 27.30 -7.14 -0.55
C TYR A 292 27.10 -7.25 0.97
N GLY A 293 27.88 -8.12 1.62
CA GLY A 293 27.75 -8.36 3.05
C GLY A 293 26.56 -9.24 3.38
N LEU A 294 26.24 -10.19 2.51
CA LEU A 294 25.17 -11.17 2.67
C LEU A 294 25.76 -12.54 3.04
N ARG A 295 25.03 -13.32 3.86
CA ARG A 295 25.43 -14.65 4.26
C ARG A 295 24.88 -15.74 3.34
N ASN A 296 23.56 -15.86 3.30
CA ASN A 296 22.85 -16.81 2.46
C ASN A 296 21.50 -16.20 2.03
N PRO A 297 21.49 -15.28 1.06
CA PRO A 297 20.31 -14.54 0.59
C PRO A 297 19.34 -15.46 -0.14
N TRP A 298 18.57 -16.28 0.61
CA TRP A 298 17.86 -17.46 0.09
C TRP A 298 16.80 -17.10 -0.93
N ARG A 299 15.81 -16.23 -0.56
CA ARG A 299 14.83 -15.70 -1.51
C ARG A 299 14.70 -14.18 -1.34
N TRP A 300 14.49 -13.54 -2.46
CA TRP A 300 14.31 -12.11 -2.56
C TRP A 300 13.36 -11.78 -3.71
N SER A 301 12.76 -10.61 -3.70
CA SER A 301 11.80 -10.20 -4.72
C SER A 301 11.77 -8.69 -4.89
N PHE A 302 11.38 -8.26 -6.08
CA PHE A 302 10.99 -6.88 -6.32
C PHE A 302 9.51 -6.69 -6.00
N ASP A 303 9.19 -5.65 -5.23
CA ASP A 303 7.83 -5.19 -5.12
C ASP A 303 7.34 -4.64 -6.46
N ARG A 304 6.37 -5.29 -7.08
CA ARG A 304 5.81 -4.86 -8.39
C ARG A 304 5.18 -3.47 -8.37
N GLY A 305 4.81 -2.95 -7.19
CA GLY A 305 4.18 -1.64 -7.02
C GLY A 305 5.17 -0.50 -6.86
N SER A 306 6.30 -0.70 -6.18
CA SER A 306 7.29 0.34 -5.88
C SER A 306 8.64 0.13 -6.55
N GLY A 307 8.95 -1.09 -7.00
CA GLY A 307 10.27 -1.48 -7.50
C GLY A 307 11.32 -1.71 -6.41
N GLU A 308 10.96 -1.63 -5.12
CA GLU A 308 11.88 -1.92 -4.02
C GLU A 308 12.26 -3.41 -3.98
N LEU A 309 13.50 -3.67 -3.62
CA LEU A 309 14.04 -5.02 -3.53
C LEU A 309 14.11 -5.46 -2.07
N TRP A 310 13.40 -6.54 -1.74
CA TRP A 310 13.32 -7.13 -0.42
C TRP A 310 13.96 -8.51 -0.40
N LEU A 311 14.68 -8.84 0.66
CA LEU A 311 15.52 -10.04 0.74
C LEU A 311 15.44 -10.65 2.14
N GLY A 312 15.40 -11.99 2.23
CA GLY A 312 15.64 -12.73 3.46
C GLY A 312 17.04 -13.31 3.45
N ASP A 313 17.86 -12.93 4.44
CA ASP A 313 19.24 -13.44 4.62
C ASP A 313 19.30 -14.39 5.82
N VAL A 314 19.70 -15.63 5.57
CA VAL A 314 19.77 -16.66 6.60
C VAL A 314 20.97 -16.44 7.52
N GLY A 315 20.68 -16.26 8.80
CA GLY A 315 21.69 -15.98 9.83
C GLY A 315 22.49 -17.20 10.27
N GLN A 316 23.55 -16.94 11.05
CA GLN A 316 24.49 -17.99 11.49
C GLN A 316 23.94 -18.82 12.65
N GLY A 317 23.50 -18.20 13.73
CA GLY A 317 23.13 -18.90 14.93
C GLY A 317 22.30 -18.10 15.94
N ALA A 318 22.16 -16.80 15.76
CA ALA A 318 21.46 -15.92 16.66
C ALA A 318 20.22 -15.27 16.02
N LEU A 319 20.36 -14.69 14.84
CA LEU A 319 19.32 -13.87 14.21
C LEU A 319 19.13 -14.22 12.74
N GLU A 320 17.88 -14.14 12.28
CA GLU A 320 17.46 -14.15 10.89
C GLU A 320 17.09 -12.72 10.48
N GLU A 321 17.27 -12.35 9.20
CA GLU A 321 17.19 -10.96 8.75
C GLU A 321 16.27 -10.77 7.55
N VAL A 322 15.55 -9.64 7.55
CA VAL A 322 14.85 -9.08 6.38
C VAL A 322 15.50 -7.78 6.00
N ASP A 323 15.98 -7.69 4.78
CA ASP A 323 16.66 -6.53 4.25
C ASP A 323 15.89 -5.85 3.13
N ARG A 324 16.04 -4.53 3.04
CA ARG A 324 15.64 -3.75 1.88
C ARG A 324 16.89 -3.31 1.12
N ILE A 325 17.11 -3.92 -0.03
CA ILE A 325 18.37 -3.82 -0.76
C ILE A 325 18.46 -2.55 -1.59
N THR A 326 19.57 -1.85 -1.47
CA THR A 326 19.93 -0.67 -2.27
C THR A 326 21.24 -0.89 -3.00
N VAL A 327 21.44 -0.16 -4.09
CA VAL A 327 22.69 -0.22 -4.87
C VAL A 327 23.89 0.19 -4.02
N GLY A 328 24.95 -0.61 -4.01
CA GLY A 328 26.16 -0.38 -3.22
C GLY A 328 26.02 -0.68 -1.73
N GLY A 329 24.84 -1.15 -1.27
CA GLY A 329 24.58 -1.44 0.14
C GLY A 329 25.47 -2.56 0.69
N ASN A 330 25.98 -2.37 1.93
CA ASN A 330 26.66 -3.38 2.73
C ASN A 330 25.74 -3.85 3.85
N TYR A 331 25.32 -5.13 3.84
CA TYR A 331 24.37 -5.70 4.80
C TYR A 331 25.05 -6.39 6.00
N GLY A 332 26.36 -6.17 6.14
CA GLY A 332 27.09 -6.35 7.40
C GLY A 332 27.72 -7.72 7.61
N TRP A 333 27.28 -8.80 6.96
CA TRP A 333 27.90 -10.11 7.13
C TRP A 333 29.37 -10.11 6.62
N ARG A 334 30.37 -10.59 7.34
CA ARG A 334 30.32 -11.27 8.68
C ARG A 334 30.64 -10.30 9.85
N CYS A 335 30.59 -9.00 9.68
CA CYS A 335 30.81 -8.07 10.79
C CYS A 335 29.69 -8.16 11.82
N PHE A 336 28.46 -8.33 11.31
CA PHE A 336 27.25 -8.42 12.10
C PHE A 336 26.44 -9.66 11.72
N GLU A 337 25.64 -10.16 12.63
CA GLU A 337 24.51 -11.05 12.41
C GLU A 337 23.25 -10.31 12.92
N GLY A 338 22.39 -9.85 12.03
CA GLY A 338 21.37 -8.86 12.36
C GLY A 338 21.99 -7.60 12.94
N THR A 339 21.54 -7.22 14.12
CA THR A 339 22.11 -6.10 14.88
C THR A 339 23.21 -6.51 15.84
N ASN A 340 23.52 -7.81 15.95
CA ASN A 340 24.55 -8.31 16.86
C ASN A 340 25.95 -8.21 16.24
N ASP A 341 26.91 -7.73 17.00
CA ASP A 341 28.32 -7.87 16.65
C ASP A 341 28.71 -9.34 16.51
N PHE A 342 29.26 -9.74 15.36
CA PHE A 342 29.68 -11.10 15.11
C PHE A 342 31.21 -11.22 15.02
N ASN A 343 31.84 -10.40 14.19
CA ASN A 343 33.30 -10.44 14.00
C ASN A 343 33.88 -9.02 13.87
N SER A 344 34.73 -8.63 14.82
CA SER A 344 35.38 -7.31 14.83
C SER A 344 36.47 -7.16 13.81
N THR A 345 37.01 -8.25 13.24
CA THR A 345 38.10 -8.28 12.27
C THR A 345 37.60 -8.56 10.84
N CYS A 346 36.39 -8.19 10.53
CA CYS A 346 35.69 -8.51 9.30
C CYS A 346 36.05 -7.65 8.09
N GLY A 347 36.99 -6.69 8.22
CA GLY A 347 37.44 -5.83 7.12
C GLY A 347 37.12 -4.34 7.30
N PRO A 348 37.50 -3.50 6.34
CA PRO A 348 37.46 -2.04 6.48
C PRO A 348 36.04 -1.45 6.35
N ASN A 349 35.10 -2.17 5.80
CA ASN A 349 33.78 -1.64 5.46
C ASN A 349 32.74 -1.77 6.59
N ARG A 350 33.14 -2.22 7.79
CA ARG A 350 32.25 -2.42 8.94
C ARG A 350 31.36 -1.21 9.24
N ALA A 351 31.93 0.00 9.18
CA ALA A 351 31.21 1.23 9.50
C ALA A 351 30.13 1.62 8.49
N SER A 352 30.13 1.03 7.29
CA SER A 352 29.13 1.26 6.24
C SER A 352 28.00 0.23 6.25
N SER A 353 27.94 -0.63 7.26
CA SER A 353 26.91 -1.66 7.34
C SER A 353 25.52 -1.06 7.55
N ILE A 354 24.56 -1.57 6.80
CA ILE A 354 23.14 -1.23 6.87
C ILE A 354 22.45 -2.29 7.74
N ALA A 355 21.73 -1.84 8.75
CA ALA A 355 20.98 -2.74 9.61
C ALA A 355 19.73 -3.28 8.91
N PRO A 356 19.26 -4.50 9.25
CA PRO A 356 18.06 -5.09 8.68
C PRO A 356 16.81 -4.28 9.02
N ILE A 357 15.79 -4.35 8.16
CA ILE A 357 14.46 -3.78 8.43
C ILE A 357 13.79 -4.54 9.57
N ALA A 358 13.88 -5.87 9.56
CA ALA A 358 13.34 -6.73 10.60
C ALA A 358 14.26 -7.92 10.86
N GLN A 359 14.22 -8.43 12.08
CA GLN A 359 14.99 -9.59 12.49
C GLN A 359 14.21 -10.43 13.51
N TYR A 360 14.57 -11.70 13.63
CA TYR A 360 14.01 -12.57 14.68
C TYR A 360 15.03 -13.59 15.17
N GLY A 361 14.87 -14.00 16.43
CA GLY A 361 15.76 -14.95 17.09
C GLY A 361 15.30 -16.40 16.97
N ARG A 362 16.11 -17.31 17.52
CA ARG A 362 15.92 -18.77 17.43
C ARG A 362 14.67 -19.30 18.13
N SER A 363 14.00 -18.50 18.96
CA SER A 363 12.71 -18.85 19.55
C SER A 363 11.54 -18.64 18.55
N GLN A 364 11.70 -17.80 17.56
CA GLN A 364 10.71 -17.53 16.52
C GLN A 364 10.93 -18.42 15.30
N GLY A 365 12.16 -18.55 14.82
CA GLY A 365 12.50 -19.32 13.63
C GLY A 365 13.97 -19.71 13.58
N GLN A 366 14.39 -20.41 12.52
CA GLN A 366 15.75 -20.96 12.41
C GLN A 366 16.38 -20.74 11.04
N SER A 367 15.58 -20.45 10.00
CA SER A 367 16.05 -20.28 8.63
C SER A 367 15.03 -19.50 7.83
N ILE A 368 15.26 -18.21 7.67
CA ILE A 368 14.36 -17.35 6.88
C ILE A 368 14.32 -17.78 5.43
N THR A 369 13.13 -17.83 4.88
CA THR A 369 12.94 -18.10 3.44
C THR A 369 13.00 -16.81 2.61
N GLY A 370 12.56 -15.68 3.16
CA GLY A 370 12.24 -14.49 2.40
C GLY A 370 10.80 -14.53 1.88
N GLY A 371 10.44 -13.66 0.95
CA GLY A 371 9.04 -13.56 0.50
C GLY A 371 8.78 -12.43 -0.49
N TYR A 372 7.57 -11.85 -0.45
CA TYR A 372 7.10 -10.81 -1.38
C TYR A 372 6.31 -9.72 -0.67
N VAL A 373 6.30 -8.50 -1.23
CA VAL A 373 5.31 -7.49 -0.87
C VAL A 373 3.97 -7.89 -1.48
N TYR A 374 2.96 -8.12 -0.62
CA TYR A 374 1.65 -8.58 -1.07
C TYR A 374 0.92 -7.52 -1.90
N ARG A 375 0.45 -7.90 -3.09
CA ARG A 375 -0.25 -7.02 -4.04
C ARG A 375 -1.57 -7.63 -4.56
N GLY A 376 -1.96 -8.79 -4.04
CA GLY A 376 -3.23 -9.44 -4.34
C GLY A 376 -4.42 -8.77 -3.67
N ALA A 377 -5.61 -9.26 -3.96
CA ALA A 377 -6.88 -8.76 -3.43
C ALA A 377 -7.49 -9.68 -2.36
N ALA A 378 -7.09 -10.96 -2.31
CA ALA A 378 -7.71 -11.95 -1.43
C ALA A 378 -7.46 -11.68 0.07
N VAL A 379 -6.37 -10.99 0.42
CA VAL A 379 -6.03 -10.63 1.81
C VAL A 379 -5.79 -9.13 1.93
N PRO A 380 -6.85 -8.30 1.99
CA PRO A 380 -6.71 -6.83 1.96
C PRO A 380 -5.82 -6.23 3.06
N THR A 381 -5.74 -6.90 4.22
CA THR A 381 -4.90 -6.47 5.35
C THR A 381 -3.39 -6.59 5.09
N LEU A 382 -3.00 -7.37 4.09
CA LEU A 382 -1.61 -7.55 3.69
C LEU A 382 -1.17 -6.61 2.57
N ILE A 383 -2.07 -5.91 1.90
CA ILE A 383 -1.72 -5.05 0.75
C ILE A 383 -0.62 -4.05 1.14
N GLY A 384 0.52 -4.12 0.44
CA GLY A 384 1.69 -3.29 0.69
C GLY A 384 2.59 -3.75 1.84
N ARG A 385 2.30 -4.89 2.48
CA ARG A 385 3.17 -5.49 3.50
C ARG A 385 4.09 -6.54 2.89
N TYR A 386 5.33 -6.60 3.33
CA TYR A 386 6.25 -7.68 2.99
C TYR A 386 5.89 -8.92 3.80
N VAL A 387 5.50 -9.99 3.12
CA VAL A 387 5.15 -11.29 3.69
C VAL A 387 6.31 -12.23 3.48
N PHE A 388 6.77 -12.88 4.54
CA PHE A 388 7.92 -13.79 4.52
C PHE A 388 7.72 -14.97 5.47
N GLY A 389 8.52 -16.00 5.33
CA GLY A 389 8.40 -17.21 6.12
C GLY A 389 9.73 -17.78 6.60
N ASP A 390 9.63 -18.78 7.47
CA ASP A 390 10.74 -19.58 7.98
C ASP A 390 10.61 -21.02 7.50
N PHE A 391 11.70 -21.56 6.97
CA PHE A 391 11.74 -22.92 6.42
C PHE A 391 11.52 -23.99 7.50
N ALA A 392 12.19 -23.83 8.65
CA ALA A 392 12.24 -24.89 9.66
C ALA A 392 10.98 -24.93 10.52
N THR A 393 10.42 -23.77 10.88
CA THR A 393 9.26 -23.68 11.76
C THR A 393 7.94 -23.56 11.02
N GLY A 394 7.98 -23.26 9.72
CA GLY A 394 6.79 -23.06 8.91
C GLY A 394 5.98 -21.82 9.30
N ARG A 395 6.58 -20.89 10.01
CA ARG A 395 5.92 -19.64 10.40
C ARG A 395 5.93 -18.63 9.25
N ILE A 396 4.86 -17.83 9.17
CA ILE A 396 4.74 -16.74 8.21
C ILE A 396 4.44 -15.47 8.99
N TRP A 397 5.19 -14.41 8.68
CA TRP A 397 5.01 -13.07 9.21
C TRP A 397 4.83 -12.06 8.10
N HIS A 398 4.52 -10.85 8.49
CA HIS A 398 4.53 -9.70 7.59
C HIS A 398 4.97 -8.44 8.32
N VAL A 399 5.67 -7.56 7.61
CA VAL A 399 6.06 -6.23 8.11
C VAL A 399 5.54 -5.15 7.17
N ALA A 400 5.25 -3.97 7.73
CA ALA A 400 4.85 -2.83 6.91
C ALA A 400 6.07 -2.29 6.14
N ARG A 401 5.82 -1.67 4.99
CA ARG A 401 6.87 -1.08 4.15
C ARG A 401 7.63 0.05 4.87
N ASP A 402 6.93 0.81 5.71
CA ASP A 402 7.44 1.93 6.50
C ASP A 402 7.93 1.51 7.90
N THR A 403 8.11 0.19 8.12
CA THR A 403 8.70 -0.32 9.35
C THR A 403 10.08 0.31 9.56
N PRO A 404 10.32 0.93 10.73
CA PRO A 404 11.66 1.42 11.05
C PRO A 404 12.69 0.28 11.05
N PRO A 405 13.95 0.54 10.67
CA PRO A 405 15.01 -0.45 10.76
C PRO A 405 15.15 -1.04 12.18
N THR A 406 15.60 -2.28 12.27
CA THR A 406 15.87 -3.03 13.50
C THR A 406 14.62 -3.49 14.28
N LEU A 407 13.46 -3.61 13.60
CA LEU A 407 12.30 -4.26 14.22
C LEU A 407 12.65 -5.69 14.63
N THR A 408 12.54 -6.00 15.92
CA THR A 408 12.67 -7.38 16.40
C THR A 408 11.29 -8.03 16.50
N ILE A 409 11.08 -9.09 15.72
CA ILE A 409 9.84 -9.87 15.73
C ILE A 409 9.86 -10.79 16.96
N THR A 410 8.85 -10.67 17.78
CA THR A 410 8.69 -11.44 19.02
C THR A 410 7.43 -12.31 19.03
N ASP A 411 6.49 -12.07 18.10
CA ASP A 411 5.29 -12.88 17.96
C ASP A 411 5.56 -14.19 17.19
N ASN A 412 4.58 -15.09 17.19
CA ASN A 412 4.71 -16.39 16.56
C ASN A 412 4.21 -16.46 15.11
N GLY A 413 3.72 -15.35 14.57
CA GLY A 413 3.17 -15.31 13.22
C GLY A 413 2.07 -16.34 12.95
N LEU A 414 1.79 -16.62 11.68
CA LEU A 414 0.96 -17.75 11.27
C LEU A 414 1.78 -19.04 11.34
N ALA A 415 1.45 -19.93 12.24
CA ALA A 415 2.05 -21.26 12.32
C ALA A 415 1.44 -22.20 11.26
N THR A 416 2.32 -22.81 10.48
CA THR A 416 1.92 -23.83 9.49
C THR A 416 2.71 -25.10 9.73
N ASN A 417 2.42 -26.23 9.42
CA ASN A 417 3.26 -27.42 9.55
C ASN A 417 4.08 -27.70 8.27
N LEU A 418 4.54 -26.63 7.59
CA LEU A 418 5.19 -26.70 6.29
C LEU A 418 6.68 -26.35 6.41
N ASN A 419 7.54 -27.04 5.68
CA ASN A 419 8.88 -26.52 5.39
C ASN A 419 8.78 -25.55 4.21
N ILE A 420 8.77 -24.24 4.48
CA ILE A 420 8.51 -23.21 3.47
C ILE A 420 9.80 -22.97 2.67
N ALA A 421 9.94 -23.60 1.50
CA ALA A 421 11.13 -23.45 0.67
C ALA A 421 11.14 -22.16 -0.16
N SER A 422 9.97 -21.65 -0.51
CA SER A 422 9.82 -20.42 -1.31
C SER A 422 8.41 -19.87 -1.21
N PHE A 423 8.27 -18.62 -1.64
CA PHE A 423 7.01 -18.04 -2.05
C PHE A 423 6.97 -17.86 -3.56
N ALA A 424 5.78 -17.66 -4.10
CA ALA A 424 5.56 -17.27 -5.48
C ALA A 424 4.47 -16.21 -5.55
N GLU A 425 4.59 -15.29 -6.49
CA GLU A 425 3.59 -14.27 -6.77
C GLU A 425 2.92 -14.55 -8.11
N GLY A 426 1.58 -14.69 -8.12
CA GLY A 426 0.80 -14.82 -9.33
C GLY A 426 0.76 -13.52 -10.15
N VAL A 427 0.38 -13.60 -11.41
CA VAL A 427 0.17 -12.40 -12.26
C VAL A 427 -0.88 -11.46 -11.63
N ASP A 428 -1.84 -12.02 -10.88
CA ASP A 428 -2.86 -11.31 -10.11
C ASP A 428 -2.36 -10.67 -8.79
N GLY A 429 -1.11 -10.91 -8.41
CA GLY A 429 -0.52 -10.43 -7.16
C GLY A 429 -0.80 -11.30 -5.93
N GLU A 430 -1.52 -12.41 -6.09
CA GLU A 430 -1.75 -13.36 -5.01
C GLU A 430 -0.48 -14.13 -4.67
N LEU A 431 -0.29 -14.44 -3.37
CA LEU A 431 0.88 -15.16 -2.91
C LEU A 431 0.59 -16.63 -2.68
N TYR A 432 1.55 -17.43 -3.09
CA TYR A 432 1.58 -18.88 -2.92
C TYR A 432 2.80 -19.27 -2.08
N VAL A 433 2.64 -20.35 -1.32
CA VAL A 433 3.70 -20.97 -0.52
C VAL A 433 4.10 -22.28 -1.16
N VAL A 434 5.39 -22.44 -1.40
CA VAL A 434 5.99 -23.68 -1.92
C VAL A 434 6.53 -24.47 -0.74
N HIS A 435 5.84 -25.56 -0.40
CA HIS A 435 6.28 -26.46 0.65
C HIS A 435 7.28 -27.49 0.11
N HIS A 436 8.46 -27.56 0.70
CA HIS A 436 9.53 -28.46 0.29
C HIS A 436 9.11 -29.96 0.25
N GLY A 437 8.12 -30.33 1.09
CA GLY A 437 7.49 -31.65 1.07
C GLY A 437 6.54 -31.89 -0.11
N GLY A 438 6.47 -30.99 -1.08
CA GLY A 438 5.84 -31.26 -2.40
C GLY A 438 4.47 -30.66 -2.62
N THR A 439 3.90 -29.92 -1.68
CA THR A 439 2.56 -29.31 -1.82
C THR A 439 2.63 -27.81 -2.04
N LEU A 440 1.60 -27.26 -2.68
CA LEU A 440 1.46 -25.84 -2.97
C LEU A 440 0.25 -25.30 -2.23
N HIS A 441 0.41 -24.10 -1.67
CA HIS A 441 -0.64 -23.44 -0.89
C HIS A 441 -0.78 -21.98 -1.34
N ARG A 442 -1.97 -21.41 -1.19
CA ARG A 442 -2.24 -19.99 -1.45
C ARG A 442 -2.54 -19.28 -0.13
N LEU A 443 -2.04 -18.05 0.03
CA LEU A 443 -2.47 -17.19 1.12
C LEU A 443 -3.93 -16.79 0.90
N THR A 444 -4.72 -16.91 1.96
CA THR A 444 -6.13 -16.50 2.00
C THR A 444 -6.40 -15.70 3.26
N ALA A 445 -7.46 -14.91 3.27
CA ALA A 445 -7.95 -14.33 4.50
C ALA A 445 -8.43 -15.46 5.42
N GLY A 446 -8.02 -15.44 6.68
CA GLY A 446 -8.59 -16.32 7.70
C GLY A 446 -10.06 -16.03 7.92
N ALA A 447 -10.75 -16.89 8.65
CA ALA A 447 -12.14 -16.66 9.03
C ALA A 447 -12.25 -15.33 9.78
N ALA A 448 -13.13 -14.44 9.32
CA ALA A 448 -13.39 -13.18 10.01
C ALA A 448 -13.98 -13.49 11.39
N THR A 449 -13.32 -12.99 12.46
CA THR A 449 -13.89 -12.96 13.81
C THR A 449 -14.35 -11.52 14.05
N GLY A 450 -15.61 -11.31 14.38
CA GLY A 450 -16.21 -9.99 14.59
C GLY A 450 -17.50 -9.79 13.82
N GLY A 451 -18.05 -8.59 13.88
CA GLY A 451 -19.28 -8.23 13.18
C GLY A 451 -19.15 -8.33 11.66
N MET A 452 -20.23 -8.61 10.99
CA MET A 452 -20.27 -8.57 9.51
C MET A 452 -20.80 -7.24 9.02
N VAL A 453 -20.06 -6.58 8.11
CA VAL A 453 -20.62 -5.45 7.36
C VAL A 453 -21.38 -6.01 6.15
N PRO A 454 -22.66 -5.70 5.99
CA PRO A 454 -23.47 -6.22 4.91
C PRO A 454 -22.88 -5.99 3.52
N THR A 455 -23.05 -6.97 2.63
CA THR A 455 -22.59 -6.85 1.23
C THR A 455 -23.46 -5.87 0.45
N GLN A 456 -24.76 -5.78 0.76
CA GLN A 456 -25.68 -4.85 0.13
C GLN A 456 -25.92 -3.63 1.02
N LEU A 457 -25.97 -2.45 0.41
CA LEU A 457 -26.22 -1.20 1.13
C LEU A 457 -27.61 -1.21 1.80
N SER A 458 -28.60 -1.77 1.13
CA SER A 458 -29.98 -1.93 1.65
C SER A 458 -30.05 -2.69 2.98
N ALA A 459 -29.08 -3.55 3.26
CA ALA A 459 -29.02 -4.35 4.49
C ALA A 459 -28.26 -3.68 5.64
N THR A 460 -27.68 -2.47 5.43
CA THR A 460 -26.84 -1.79 6.45
C THR A 460 -27.65 -1.08 7.54
N GLY A 461 -28.94 -0.87 7.34
CA GLY A 461 -29.78 -0.04 8.22
C GLY A 461 -29.54 1.46 8.11
N CYS A 462 -28.60 1.90 7.25
CA CYS A 462 -28.30 3.32 7.03
C CYS A 462 -29.11 3.95 5.88
N VAL A 463 -29.84 3.13 5.15
CA VAL A 463 -30.74 3.53 4.08
C VAL A 463 -32.11 2.85 4.26
N VAL A 464 -33.14 3.36 3.60
CA VAL A 464 -34.45 2.69 3.55
C VAL A 464 -34.33 1.43 2.70
N ALA A 465 -34.50 0.24 3.28
CA ALA A 465 -34.20 -1.03 2.61
C ALA A 465 -35.00 -1.22 1.30
N SER A 466 -36.23 -0.74 1.22
CA SER A 466 -37.08 -0.77 0.00
C SER A 466 -36.76 0.32 -1.00
N ASN A 467 -35.96 1.32 -0.61
CA ASN A 467 -35.48 2.43 -1.46
C ASN A 467 -34.10 2.90 -0.99
N PRO A 468 -33.03 2.16 -1.30
CA PRO A 468 -31.67 2.46 -0.81
C PRO A 468 -31.12 3.84 -1.25
N GLY A 469 -31.73 4.48 -2.22
CA GLY A 469 -31.45 5.86 -2.62
C GLY A 469 -31.79 6.89 -1.54
N GLN A 470 -32.63 6.53 -0.57
CA GLN A 470 -33.04 7.37 0.53
C GLN A 470 -32.35 7.00 1.84
N ALA A 471 -31.80 8.00 2.53
CA ALA A 471 -31.22 7.81 3.85
C ALA A 471 -32.28 7.33 4.86
N ALA A 472 -31.88 6.50 5.82
CA ALA A 472 -32.77 6.06 6.90
C ALA A 472 -33.22 7.26 7.74
N PRO A 473 -34.46 7.23 8.31
CA PRO A 473 -35.09 8.37 9.01
C PRO A 473 -34.24 8.92 10.18
N GLY A 474 -33.45 8.08 10.82
CA GLY A 474 -32.59 8.44 11.95
C GLY A 474 -31.33 9.26 11.59
N LEU A 475 -31.07 9.49 10.30
CA LEU A 475 -29.88 10.16 9.82
C LEU A 475 -30.08 11.69 9.73
N ILE A 476 -29.14 12.44 10.24
CA ILE A 476 -29.15 13.92 10.23
C ILE A 476 -28.28 14.42 9.08
N PRO A 477 -28.84 15.17 8.11
CA PRO A 477 -28.05 15.74 7.02
C PRO A 477 -27.12 16.83 7.54
N TYR A 478 -25.90 16.91 6.95
CA TYR A 478 -24.96 18.01 7.21
C TYR A 478 -24.21 18.41 5.93
N VAL A 479 -23.83 19.67 5.88
CA VAL A 479 -23.11 20.26 4.75
C VAL A 479 -21.91 21.05 5.29
N PRO A 480 -20.66 20.65 5.03
CA PRO A 480 -19.49 21.44 5.33
C PRO A 480 -19.47 22.73 4.47
N ARG A 481 -19.09 23.86 5.08
CA ARG A 481 -19.01 25.17 4.41
C ARG A 481 -17.94 25.18 3.31
N ALA A 482 -16.79 24.60 3.59
CA ALA A 482 -15.72 24.36 2.63
C ALA A 482 -15.71 22.85 2.27
N PRO A 483 -16.32 22.43 1.14
CA PRO A 483 -16.46 21.03 0.83
C PRO A 483 -15.14 20.43 0.34
N PHE A 484 -14.84 19.21 0.81
CA PHE A 484 -13.72 18.40 0.30
C PHE A 484 -13.93 18.10 -1.19
N TRP A 485 -12.90 18.35 -2.01
CA TRP A 485 -12.97 18.06 -3.44
C TRP A 485 -12.96 16.54 -3.71
N SER A 486 -13.70 16.07 -4.67
CA SER A 486 -13.76 14.65 -5.07
C SER A 486 -14.17 14.56 -6.54
N ASP A 487 -13.22 14.73 -7.43
CA ASP A 487 -13.35 14.52 -8.88
C ASP A 487 -14.60 15.14 -9.53
N GLY A 488 -15.04 16.31 -9.01
CA GLY A 488 -16.21 17.02 -9.50
C GLY A 488 -17.56 16.43 -9.11
N LEU A 489 -17.63 15.37 -8.31
CA LEU A 489 -18.90 14.75 -7.89
C LEU A 489 -19.61 15.59 -6.83
N ALA A 490 -20.95 15.69 -6.98
CA ALA A 490 -21.82 16.20 -5.94
C ALA A 490 -21.89 15.23 -4.75
N LYS A 491 -22.12 15.77 -3.56
CA LYS A 491 -22.10 14.97 -2.33
C LYS A 491 -23.27 15.28 -1.43
N GLN A 492 -23.91 14.24 -0.92
CA GLN A 492 -24.83 14.31 0.20
C GLN A 492 -24.19 13.62 1.39
N ARG A 493 -24.35 14.18 2.60
CA ARG A 493 -23.72 13.66 3.80
C ARG A 493 -24.71 13.57 4.93
N TYR A 494 -24.59 12.52 5.73
CA TYR A 494 -25.43 12.30 6.90
C TYR A 494 -24.60 11.81 8.08
N LEU A 495 -25.02 12.20 9.25
CA LEU A 495 -24.52 11.79 10.54
C LEU A 495 -25.55 10.90 11.23
N ALA A 496 -25.13 9.74 11.69
CA ALA A 496 -25.92 8.82 12.49
C ALA A 496 -25.20 8.51 13.79
N LEU A 497 -25.82 8.80 14.92
CA LEU A 497 -25.33 8.44 16.26
C LEU A 497 -26.28 7.43 16.89
N PRO A 498 -25.78 6.49 17.71
CA PRO A 498 -26.63 5.63 18.54
C PRO A 498 -27.56 6.46 19.43
N ASN A 499 -28.76 5.97 19.69
CA ASN A 499 -29.70 6.62 20.60
C ASN A 499 -29.06 6.89 21.97
N GLY A 500 -29.32 8.06 22.53
CA GLY A 500 -28.75 8.50 23.81
C GLY A 500 -27.28 8.95 23.78
N ALA A 501 -26.51 8.60 22.74
CA ALA A 501 -25.11 9.04 22.63
C ALA A 501 -25.00 10.49 22.14
N THR A 502 -23.96 11.22 22.55
CA THR A 502 -23.74 12.63 22.21
C THR A 502 -22.35 12.84 21.59
N LEU A 503 -22.23 13.91 20.83
CA LEU A 503 -20.95 14.44 20.38
C LEU A 503 -20.31 15.28 21.48
N ASN A 504 -19.00 15.26 21.58
CA ASN A 504 -18.22 16.23 22.32
C ASN A 504 -17.46 17.11 21.32
N VAL A 505 -17.12 18.34 21.72
CA VAL A 505 -16.28 19.26 20.92
C VAL A 505 -15.01 19.51 21.71
N ASP A 506 -13.87 19.27 21.10
CA ASP A 506 -12.58 19.49 21.74
C ASP A 506 -12.13 20.96 21.69
N ALA A 507 -10.97 21.24 22.27
CA ALA A 507 -10.44 22.63 22.38
C ALA A 507 -10.09 23.23 21.00
N THR A 508 -9.94 22.43 19.96
CA THR A 508 -9.67 22.88 18.58
C THR A 508 -10.94 23.10 17.77
N GLY A 509 -12.09 22.71 18.29
CA GLY A 509 -13.38 22.79 17.62
C GLY A 509 -13.75 21.56 16.84
N ASP A 510 -12.91 20.51 16.88
CA ASP A 510 -13.17 19.23 16.21
C ASP A 510 -14.16 18.39 17.02
N PHE A 511 -15.02 17.64 16.30
CA PHE A 511 -16.03 16.79 16.93
C PHE A 511 -15.44 15.43 17.32
N GLN A 512 -15.72 15.05 18.57
CA GLN A 512 -15.38 13.74 19.12
C GLN A 512 -16.65 12.85 19.09
N PHE A 513 -16.55 11.72 18.41
CA PHE A 513 -17.70 10.85 18.15
C PHE A 513 -17.78 9.69 19.15
N PRO A 514 -18.97 9.27 19.58
CA PRO A 514 -19.14 8.04 20.37
C PRO A 514 -18.96 6.78 19.49
N ASN A 515 -18.65 5.64 20.14
CA ASN A 515 -18.69 4.34 19.46
C ASN A 515 -20.11 4.08 18.93
N GLY A 516 -20.21 3.40 17.80
CA GLY A 516 -21.47 3.18 17.10
C GLY A 516 -21.81 4.27 16.07
N THR A 517 -21.05 5.36 15.98
CA THR A 517 -21.28 6.44 15.00
C THR A 517 -21.08 5.94 13.57
N VAL A 518 -21.94 6.39 12.65
CA VAL A 518 -21.79 6.18 11.21
C VAL A 518 -21.87 7.54 10.49
N LEU A 519 -20.87 7.84 9.67
CA LEU A 519 -20.90 8.94 8.72
C LEU A 519 -21.20 8.38 7.33
N VAL A 520 -22.28 8.83 6.71
CA VAL A 520 -22.71 8.40 5.38
C VAL A 520 -22.35 9.50 4.37
N LYS A 521 -21.75 9.11 3.26
CA LYS A 521 -21.42 10.03 2.17
C LYS A 521 -21.82 9.41 0.83
N ASN A 522 -22.74 10.05 0.14
CA ASN A 522 -23.16 9.70 -1.22
C ASN A 522 -22.37 10.55 -2.22
N PHE A 523 -22.05 9.96 -3.37
CA PHE A 523 -21.36 10.61 -4.49
C PHE A 523 -22.23 10.48 -5.74
N ASP A 524 -22.59 11.62 -6.30
CA ASP A 524 -23.46 11.72 -7.45
C ASP A 524 -22.72 12.34 -8.65
N LEU A 525 -22.72 11.67 -9.81
CA LEU A 525 -22.22 12.17 -11.09
C LEU A 525 -23.43 12.59 -11.94
N GLY A 526 -23.72 13.88 -11.99
CA GLY A 526 -24.97 14.38 -12.52
C GLY A 526 -26.17 13.84 -11.73
N ALA A 527 -27.11 13.21 -12.42
CA ALA A 527 -28.30 12.59 -11.79
C ALA A 527 -28.06 11.15 -11.30
N ARG A 528 -26.90 10.57 -11.59
CA ARG A 528 -26.61 9.17 -11.24
C ARG A 528 -25.82 9.11 -9.94
N ARG A 529 -26.33 8.37 -8.95
CA ARG A 529 -25.54 7.97 -7.80
C ARG A 529 -24.55 6.90 -8.21
N VAL A 530 -23.27 7.11 -7.88
CA VAL A 530 -22.15 6.24 -8.27
C VAL A 530 -21.69 5.42 -7.08
N GLU A 531 -21.55 6.09 -5.91
CA GLU A 531 -20.93 5.51 -4.74
C GLU A 531 -21.64 5.97 -3.47
N THR A 532 -21.69 5.10 -2.47
CA THR A 532 -21.98 5.45 -1.08
C THR A 532 -20.84 4.93 -0.20
N ARG A 533 -20.31 5.78 0.68
CA ARG A 533 -19.33 5.38 1.69
C ARG A 533 -19.95 5.47 3.06
N LEU A 534 -19.73 4.42 3.86
CA LEU A 534 -20.01 4.39 5.29
C LEU A 534 -18.70 4.45 6.03
N PHE A 535 -18.49 5.46 6.86
CA PHE A 535 -17.32 5.58 7.73
C PHE A 535 -17.80 5.38 9.17
N MET A 536 -17.43 4.25 9.78
CA MET A 536 -18.00 3.71 10.99
C MET A 536 -17.00 3.74 12.14
N ARG A 537 -17.42 4.25 13.31
CA ARG A 537 -16.71 4.07 14.57
C ARG A 537 -17.28 2.88 15.32
N HIS A 538 -16.54 1.79 15.29
CA HIS A 538 -16.98 0.50 15.83
C HIS A 538 -16.95 0.43 17.36
N THR A 539 -17.45 -0.68 17.94
CA THR A 539 -17.51 -0.88 19.39
C THR A 539 -16.15 -0.88 20.06
N ASP A 540 -15.08 -1.27 19.34
CA ASP A 540 -13.68 -1.23 19.79
C ASP A 540 -13.07 0.19 19.79
N GLY A 541 -13.83 1.19 19.36
CA GLY A 541 -13.38 2.58 19.25
C GLY A 541 -12.63 2.93 17.97
N GLU A 542 -12.31 1.95 17.15
CA GLU A 542 -11.60 2.15 15.89
C GLU A 542 -12.56 2.52 14.74
N TRP A 543 -12.01 3.25 13.77
CA TRP A 543 -12.73 3.67 12.58
C TRP A 543 -12.40 2.78 11.39
N ALA A 544 -13.41 2.45 10.59
CA ALA A 544 -13.25 1.79 9.29
C ALA A 544 -14.18 2.38 8.25
N GLY A 545 -13.73 2.40 6.98
CA GLY A 545 -14.50 2.91 5.85
C GLY A 545 -14.93 1.79 4.92
N TYR A 546 -16.20 1.81 4.49
CA TYR A 546 -16.77 0.81 3.60
C TYR A 546 -17.38 1.48 2.39
N THR A 547 -16.91 1.08 1.22
CA THR A 547 -17.31 1.61 -0.08
C THR A 547 -18.37 0.72 -0.72
N TYR A 548 -19.44 1.30 -1.23
CA TYR A 548 -20.52 0.63 -1.95
C TYR A 548 -20.69 1.23 -3.33
N GLU A 549 -20.59 0.40 -4.37
CA GLU A 549 -20.83 0.77 -5.76
C GLU A 549 -22.29 0.57 -6.12
N TRP A 550 -22.94 1.59 -6.67
CA TRP A 550 -24.30 1.52 -7.15
C TRP A 550 -24.40 0.75 -8.48
N ASN A 551 -25.40 -0.13 -8.57
CA ASN A 551 -25.71 -0.79 -9.82
C ASN A 551 -26.21 0.21 -10.87
N ALA A 552 -26.22 -0.19 -12.15
CA ALA A 552 -26.59 0.68 -13.26
C ALA A 552 -28.04 1.18 -13.18
N GLN A 553 -28.93 0.42 -12.52
CA GLN A 553 -30.35 0.72 -12.34
C GLN A 553 -30.60 1.68 -11.17
N GLY A 554 -29.61 1.93 -10.32
CA GLY A 554 -29.74 2.76 -9.12
C GLY A 554 -30.66 2.18 -8.05
N THR A 555 -30.84 0.86 -8.04
CA THR A 555 -31.78 0.18 -7.11
C THR A 555 -31.12 -0.27 -5.81
N ASP A 556 -29.81 -0.58 -5.83
CA ASP A 556 -29.02 -0.89 -4.63
C ASP A 556 -27.52 -0.74 -4.94
N ALA A 557 -26.68 -0.84 -3.90
CA ALA A 557 -25.23 -0.77 -4.03
C ALA A 557 -24.56 -1.95 -3.32
N THR A 558 -23.50 -2.47 -3.95
CA THR A 558 -22.73 -3.61 -3.46
C THR A 558 -21.39 -3.17 -2.90
N ARG A 559 -20.98 -3.75 -1.75
CA ARG A 559 -19.70 -3.43 -1.10
C ARG A 559 -18.52 -3.79 -2.01
N VAL A 560 -17.60 -2.86 -2.19
CA VAL A 560 -16.34 -3.03 -2.92
C VAL A 560 -15.23 -3.30 -1.91
N VAL A 561 -14.75 -4.53 -1.86
CA VAL A 561 -13.60 -4.93 -1.05
C VAL A 561 -12.34 -4.82 -1.90
N GLY A 562 -11.25 -4.26 -1.36
CA GLY A 562 -9.97 -4.13 -2.06
C GLY A 562 -9.83 -2.92 -3.00
N GLY A 563 -10.92 -2.23 -3.28
CA GLY A 563 -10.94 -1.10 -4.20
C GLY A 563 -10.93 -1.52 -5.68
N LYS A 564 -11.31 -0.60 -6.58
CA LYS A 564 -11.23 -0.81 -8.02
C LYS A 564 -11.30 0.52 -8.78
N THR A 565 -10.80 0.52 -10.01
CA THR A 565 -10.96 1.64 -10.94
C THR A 565 -11.89 1.23 -12.07
N VAL A 566 -12.86 2.09 -12.41
CA VAL A 566 -13.81 1.86 -13.51
C VAL A 566 -13.91 3.10 -14.39
N GLN A 567 -14.34 2.91 -15.63
CA GLN A 567 -14.70 4.02 -16.51
C GLN A 567 -16.18 4.35 -16.35
N ILE A 568 -16.49 5.62 -16.03
CA ILE A 568 -17.87 6.13 -15.97
C ILE A 568 -17.98 7.26 -16.99
N GLY A 569 -18.53 6.96 -18.15
CA GLY A 569 -18.45 7.88 -19.29
C GLY A 569 -17.01 8.11 -19.73
N ALA A 570 -16.59 9.37 -19.81
CA ALA A 570 -15.21 9.75 -20.14
C ALA A 570 -14.27 9.81 -18.92
N GLN A 571 -14.78 9.61 -17.71
CA GLN A 571 -14.02 9.77 -16.45
C GLN A 571 -13.57 8.41 -15.90
N SER A 572 -12.27 8.30 -15.58
CA SER A 572 -11.75 7.20 -14.77
C SER A 572 -12.09 7.46 -13.31
N TYR A 573 -12.84 6.57 -12.67
CA TYR A 573 -13.32 6.70 -11.31
C TYR A 573 -12.75 5.60 -10.42
N GLN A 574 -12.16 5.99 -9.28
CA GLN A 574 -11.58 5.06 -8.33
C GLN A 574 -12.48 4.87 -7.12
N PHE A 575 -12.97 3.65 -6.91
CA PHE A 575 -13.55 3.21 -5.64
C PHE A 575 -12.40 2.87 -4.69
N PRO A 576 -12.26 3.55 -3.55
CA PRO A 576 -11.18 3.27 -2.62
C PRO A 576 -11.37 1.92 -1.92
N SER A 577 -10.26 1.26 -1.60
CA SER A 577 -10.28 0.14 -0.67
C SER A 577 -10.54 0.60 0.77
N GLU A 578 -10.93 -0.32 1.65
CA GLU A 578 -11.11 -0.04 3.08
C GLU A 578 -9.84 0.54 3.72
N ALA A 579 -8.65 0.02 3.35
CA ALA A 579 -7.37 0.54 3.82
C ALA A 579 -7.07 1.97 3.34
N GLN A 580 -7.48 2.31 2.12
CA GLN A 580 -7.25 3.65 1.54
C GLN A 580 -8.09 4.74 2.22
N CYS A 581 -9.20 4.41 2.88
CA CYS A 581 -9.99 5.41 3.62
C CYS A 581 -9.16 6.11 4.70
N LEU A 582 -8.33 5.37 5.42
CA LEU A 582 -7.51 5.89 6.51
C LEU A 582 -6.32 6.75 6.04
N THR A 583 -5.99 6.75 4.76
CA THR A 583 -4.97 7.64 4.18
C THR A 583 -5.36 9.11 4.30
N CYS A 584 -6.65 9.44 4.06
CA CYS A 584 -7.19 10.79 4.23
C CYS A 584 -7.81 10.99 5.62
N HIS A 585 -8.46 9.98 6.19
CA HIS A 585 -9.04 10.01 7.53
C HIS A 585 -7.95 9.71 8.58
N THR A 586 -6.98 10.63 8.72
CA THR A 586 -5.82 10.46 9.60
C THR A 586 -6.20 10.55 11.08
N ALA A 587 -5.42 9.92 11.96
CA ALA A 587 -5.61 10.05 13.41
C ALA A 587 -5.38 11.49 13.89
N ALA A 588 -4.39 12.18 13.32
CA ALA A 588 -4.09 13.57 13.63
C ALA A 588 -5.24 14.54 13.30
N ALA A 589 -6.12 14.19 12.34
CA ALA A 589 -7.32 14.92 11.99
C ALA A 589 -8.59 14.42 12.68
N GLY A 590 -8.47 13.67 13.78
CA GLY A 590 -9.62 13.13 14.51
C GLY A 590 -10.48 12.14 13.72
N ARG A 591 -9.95 11.60 12.62
CA ARG A 591 -10.63 10.65 11.71
C ARG A 591 -11.82 11.21 10.93
N SER A 592 -12.61 12.12 11.47
CA SER A 592 -13.71 12.75 10.71
C SER A 592 -13.17 13.81 9.74
N LEU A 593 -13.82 13.98 8.59
CA LEU A 593 -13.47 15.03 7.64
C LEU A 593 -14.64 16.02 7.53
N GLY A 594 -14.40 17.28 7.92
CA GLY A 594 -15.35 18.37 7.77
C GLY A 594 -16.45 18.42 8.83
N LEU A 595 -16.33 17.70 9.94
CA LEU A 595 -17.21 17.78 11.09
C LEU A 595 -16.49 18.51 12.24
N GLU A 596 -16.52 19.83 12.17
CA GLU A 596 -15.93 20.77 13.12
C GLU A 596 -16.80 22.04 13.21
N LEU A 597 -16.63 22.85 14.26
CA LEU A 597 -17.43 24.06 14.49
C LEU A 597 -17.39 25.01 13.29
N ALA A 598 -16.19 25.30 12.77
CA ALA A 598 -15.99 26.26 11.69
C ALA A 598 -16.62 25.81 10.35
N GLN A 599 -16.73 24.53 10.12
CA GLN A 599 -17.37 23.97 8.92
C GLN A 599 -18.90 23.94 8.98
N LEU A 600 -19.48 23.81 10.18
CA LEU A 600 -20.93 23.65 10.34
C LEU A 600 -21.67 24.91 10.80
N ASN A 601 -20.97 26.02 11.11
CA ASN A 601 -21.64 27.22 11.57
C ASN A 601 -22.26 28.04 10.43
N HIS A 602 -23.15 27.43 9.69
CA HIS A 602 -23.95 28.10 8.66
C HIS A 602 -25.28 27.36 8.45
N ASP A 603 -26.19 28.00 7.74
CA ASP A 603 -27.51 27.45 7.49
C ASP A 603 -27.49 26.34 6.45
N THR A 604 -28.34 25.32 6.68
CA THR A 604 -28.64 24.26 5.70
C THR A 604 -30.13 23.93 5.72
N LEU A 605 -30.62 23.33 4.63
CA LEU A 605 -31.98 22.83 4.53
C LEU A 605 -32.10 21.48 5.25
N TYR A 606 -33.08 21.37 6.13
CA TYR A 606 -33.50 20.12 6.78
C TYR A 606 -34.76 19.58 6.08
N PRO A 607 -34.64 18.56 5.20
CA PRO A 607 -35.76 18.08 4.40
C PRO A 607 -36.94 17.57 5.22
N ALA A 608 -36.69 16.98 6.40
CA ALA A 608 -37.71 16.45 7.28
C ALA A 608 -38.71 17.50 7.79
N THR A 609 -38.27 18.76 7.92
CA THR A 609 -39.10 19.89 8.42
C THR A 609 -39.31 20.98 7.37
N ALA A 610 -38.62 20.87 6.21
CA ALA A 610 -38.51 21.88 5.17
C ALA A 610 -37.97 23.24 5.70
N ARG A 611 -37.26 23.27 6.85
CA ARG A 611 -36.67 24.46 7.43
C ARG A 611 -35.21 24.63 7.02
N THR A 612 -34.82 25.86 6.75
CA THR A 612 -33.41 26.26 6.61
C THR A 612 -32.98 26.88 7.94
N ALA A 613 -31.92 26.32 8.56
CA ALA A 613 -31.47 26.74 9.86
C ALA A 613 -29.97 26.45 10.07
N ASN A 614 -29.35 27.16 11.02
CA ASN A 614 -27.97 26.96 11.39
C ASN A 614 -27.74 25.56 11.95
N GLN A 615 -26.74 24.88 11.42
CA GLN A 615 -26.46 23.46 11.73
C GLN A 615 -26.02 23.30 13.20
N LEU A 616 -25.10 24.14 13.70
CA LEU A 616 -24.66 24.05 15.10
C LEU A 616 -25.79 24.34 16.07
N LEU A 617 -26.59 25.37 15.81
CA LEU A 617 -27.78 25.66 16.60
C LEU A 617 -28.75 24.48 16.63
N THR A 618 -28.98 23.85 15.48
CA THR A 618 -29.88 22.70 15.38
C THR A 618 -29.35 21.53 16.20
N LEU A 619 -28.06 21.13 15.99
CA LEU A 619 -27.47 20.02 16.71
C LEU A 619 -27.42 20.24 18.23
N ASN A 620 -27.19 21.50 18.64
CA ASN A 620 -27.20 21.90 20.04
C ASN A 620 -28.63 21.86 20.65
N THR A 621 -29.64 22.36 19.92
CA THR A 621 -31.02 22.40 20.36
C THR A 621 -31.64 21.04 20.54
N ILE A 622 -31.34 20.08 19.63
CA ILE A 622 -31.84 18.71 19.74
C ILE A 622 -31.00 17.83 20.69
N GLY A 623 -30.09 18.44 21.47
CA GLY A 623 -29.30 17.72 22.47
C GLY A 623 -28.30 16.74 21.93
N LEU A 624 -27.83 16.91 20.68
CA LEU A 624 -26.83 16.03 20.07
C LEU A 624 -25.42 16.32 20.52
N ILE A 625 -25.13 17.53 21.00
CA ILE A 625 -23.82 17.98 21.50
C ILE A 625 -23.85 18.10 23.01
N SER A 626 -22.87 17.49 23.69
CA SER A 626 -22.75 17.55 25.16
C SER A 626 -21.28 17.64 25.56
N PRO A 627 -20.88 18.64 26.40
CA PRO A 627 -21.72 19.71 26.91
C PRO A 627 -22.27 20.60 25.79
N ALA A 628 -23.39 21.29 26.07
CA ALA A 628 -24.02 22.20 25.11
C ALA A 628 -23.03 23.32 24.70
N LEU A 629 -23.09 23.72 23.42
CA LEU A 629 -22.24 24.78 22.90
C LEU A 629 -22.54 26.11 23.60
N THR A 630 -21.49 26.83 23.95
CA THR A 630 -21.57 28.19 24.52
C THR A 630 -22.04 29.19 23.47
N THR A 631 -22.55 30.33 23.90
CA THR A 631 -22.93 31.43 23.00
C THR A 631 -21.75 31.87 22.10
N SER A 632 -20.52 31.88 22.64
CA SER A 632 -19.33 32.25 21.86
C SER A 632 -19.01 31.22 20.78
N GLN A 633 -19.19 29.90 21.03
CA GLN A 633 -18.99 28.87 20.04
C GLN A 633 -20.05 28.93 18.92
N LEU A 634 -21.31 29.19 19.27
CA LEU A 634 -22.39 29.41 18.30
C LEU A 634 -22.23 30.69 17.47
N ALA A 635 -21.54 31.71 18.02
CA ALA A 635 -21.26 32.97 17.34
C ALA A 635 -19.92 32.96 16.58
N ALA A 636 -19.14 31.87 16.65
CA ALA A 636 -17.86 31.75 15.96
C ALA A 636 -18.03 31.85 14.42
N THR A 637 -17.07 32.48 13.77
CA THR A 637 -17.12 32.67 12.33
C THR A 637 -16.95 31.31 11.59
N ALA A 638 -17.84 31.04 10.64
CA ALA A 638 -17.68 29.89 9.73
C ALA A 638 -16.48 30.09 8.81
N LEU A 639 -15.92 28.96 8.32
CA LEU A 639 -14.96 29.02 7.23
C LEU A 639 -15.58 29.72 6.00
N PRO A 640 -14.79 30.51 5.24
CA PRO A 640 -15.27 31.04 3.98
C PRO A 640 -15.52 29.89 2.98
N ASP A 641 -16.55 30.03 2.15
CA ASP A 641 -16.77 29.11 1.04
C ASP A 641 -15.66 29.30 -0.02
N PRO A 642 -14.83 28.28 -0.29
CA PRO A 642 -13.74 28.39 -1.27
C PRO A 642 -14.21 28.80 -2.66
N TYR A 643 -15.44 28.42 -3.03
CA TYR A 643 -16.05 28.66 -4.35
C TYR A 643 -17.06 29.81 -4.35
N GLY A 644 -17.38 30.34 -3.17
CA GLY A 644 -18.29 31.47 -2.99
C GLY A 644 -17.66 32.83 -3.31
N GLY A 645 -18.50 33.88 -3.33
CA GLY A 645 -18.07 35.26 -3.54
C GLY A 645 -17.73 36.03 -2.25
N VAL A 646 -17.92 35.44 -1.08
CA VAL A 646 -17.71 36.10 0.22
C VAL A 646 -16.33 35.76 0.77
N GLY A 647 -15.62 36.79 1.28
CA GLY A 647 -14.24 36.70 1.76
C GLY A 647 -13.21 36.99 0.64
N THR A 648 -11.99 37.35 1.07
CA THR A 648 -10.86 37.59 0.17
C THR A 648 -10.40 36.29 -0.52
N LEU A 649 -9.69 36.42 -1.64
CA LEU A 649 -9.12 35.26 -2.32
C LEU A 649 -8.19 34.45 -1.39
N SER A 650 -7.41 35.15 -0.54
CA SER A 650 -6.51 34.51 0.43
C SER A 650 -7.28 33.67 1.47
N GLU A 651 -8.34 34.21 2.03
CA GLU A 651 -9.18 33.50 3.01
C GLU A 651 -9.85 32.27 2.36
N ARG A 652 -10.40 32.42 1.17
CA ARG A 652 -11.00 31.31 0.41
C ARG A 652 -9.98 30.23 0.06
N ALA A 653 -8.76 30.61 -0.35
CA ALA A 653 -7.68 29.69 -0.64
C ALA A 653 -7.23 28.94 0.62
N ARG A 654 -7.13 29.64 1.76
CA ARG A 654 -6.80 29.00 3.05
C ARG A 654 -7.89 28.02 3.49
N ALA A 655 -9.17 28.34 3.32
CA ALA A 655 -10.28 27.42 3.60
C ALA A 655 -10.22 26.17 2.71
N TYR A 656 -9.86 26.34 1.43
CA TYR A 656 -9.62 25.21 0.52
C TYR A 656 -8.48 24.32 1.00
N LEU A 657 -7.32 24.91 1.36
CA LEU A 657 -6.16 24.18 1.86
C LEU A 657 -6.44 23.48 3.19
N HIS A 658 -7.16 24.17 4.10
CA HIS A 658 -7.62 23.58 5.34
C HIS A 658 -8.41 22.27 5.09
N THR A 659 -9.41 22.33 4.25
CA THR A 659 -10.29 21.18 4.02
C THR A 659 -9.60 20.05 3.24
N ASN A 660 -8.80 20.36 2.21
CA ASN A 660 -8.29 19.36 1.29
C ASN A 660 -6.88 18.84 1.66
N CYS A 661 -6.09 19.61 2.41
CA CYS A 661 -4.68 19.31 2.66
C CYS A 661 -4.34 19.16 4.14
N SER A 662 -5.04 19.89 5.06
CA SER A 662 -4.67 19.91 6.47
C SER A 662 -4.88 18.58 7.19
N ASN A 663 -5.62 17.64 6.60
CA ASN A 663 -5.79 16.30 7.17
C ASN A 663 -4.45 15.54 7.25
N CYS A 664 -3.53 15.82 6.33
CA CYS A 664 -2.17 15.29 6.32
C CYS A 664 -1.14 16.34 6.77
N HIS A 665 -1.35 17.62 6.38
CA HIS A 665 -0.45 18.74 6.69
C HIS A 665 -0.86 19.44 7.99
N ARG A 666 -0.55 18.85 9.12
CA ARG A 666 -0.72 19.34 10.49
C ARG A 666 0.26 18.67 11.45
N PRO A 667 0.48 19.17 12.66
CA PRO A 667 1.28 18.46 13.66
C PRO A 667 0.77 17.04 13.90
N GLY A 668 1.67 16.05 13.83
CA GLY A 668 1.33 14.63 13.93
C GLY A 668 0.61 14.04 12.70
N GLY A 669 0.47 14.79 11.62
CA GLY A 669 -0.09 14.31 10.35
C GLY A 669 0.89 13.44 9.55
N THR A 670 0.41 12.85 8.45
CA THR A 670 1.17 11.88 7.65
C THR A 670 2.03 12.52 6.54
N ALA A 671 1.93 13.82 6.31
CA ALA A 671 2.76 14.52 5.32
C ALA A 671 4.21 14.63 5.80
N PRO A 672 5.22 14.40 4.92
CA PRO A 672 6.64 14.43 5.30
C PRO A 672 7.18 15.87 5.40
N THR A 673 6.37 16.81 5.88
CA THR A 673 6.73 18.24 6.03
C THR A 673 6.15 18.79 7.34
N ASN A 674 6.78 19.84 7.90
CA ASN A 674 6.28 20.56 9.07
C ASN A 674 5.25 21.65 8.70
N LEU A 675 4.71 21.64 7.49
CA LEU A 675 3.74 22.64 7.04
C LEU A 675 2.37 22.36 7.68
N ASP A 676 1.85 23.35 8.41
CA ASP A 676 0.50 23.32 8.98
C ASP A 676 -0.45 24.13 8.07
N LEU A 677 -1.42 23.46 7.46
CA LEU A 677 -2.38 24.06 6.53
C LEU A 677 -3.77 24.25 7.14
N ARG A 678 -3.91 24.15 8.46
CA ARG A 678 -5.15 24.50 9.13
C ARG A 678 -5.42 25.99 8.95
N TYR A 679 -6.72 26.35 8.91
CA TYR A 679 -7.20 27.73 8.69
C TYR A 679 -6.80 28.70 9.78
#